data_72d1367c620a558eb5723c42dadb9f1e
#
_entry.id   72d1367c620a558eb5723c42dadb9f1e
#
_cell.length_a   1.000
_cell.length_b   1.000
_cell.length_c   1.000
_cell.angle_alpha   90.00
_cell.angle_beta   90.00
_cell.angle_gamma   90.00
#
_symmetry.space_group_name_H-M   'P 1'
#
loop_
_entity.id
_entity.type
_entity.pdbx_description
1 polymer ?
#
loop_
_entity_poly.entity_id
_entity_poly.type
_entity_poly.pdbx_seq_one_letter_code
_entity_poly.pdbx_strand_id
1 'polypeptide(L)'
;MKSVRIIALRQDRKRLLEHLQDSGLVQIEKTETCRKGFGKIDMTSQIQIFERNVTLSENALKILDSNSPEKKSMLSAFCGRREIDPDEIGVIASNAGEVIDVCNRICELNKQIADNAAERIRIKTALAQLEPWKNLDIPLNAKDTKTTAVFIGSIQKEYNEISLSKELAEVSPKLEFDFEIQFANEGLTCIVLFAPIAQKELAENALRDIGFAKPVTNSSLTPLAESKKLVERSHKLEDDTENAKKEIISFADRRKDIKDTQDYFRIRADKYSVIGELQHSRNVFVISGYIPEEDCEKLERLCERVSVCYVEFGDVDEEKAPVKLKNSRFAAPAESIVNMYSPPSHDDIDPTPLLAFFFYFFFGMMFSDAGYGLLMVIGTGLAIKLFKPDKKMRNTLKLFQYCGVSTFFWGLVFASFFGDAPATLYNYFTGADITMKQIFPWPTIDPQKDALMLMIISIAFGLVHILVGMGCKFYVCLRQKDYGGAFFDTGLWMLMLIGFAVLAAGMAFGQTLIYIGAGIAIFCAIGLVLTQGRNKKGFGKVIGGLASLYDITGYISDLLSYSRLLALGLTTGVMAQVFNMLSTMFGKSWFGIILLIIVFIIGHAINIGLNALGSYVHTMRLQYVEMFGKFYEGGGKQFKPFKLNSKYIKIQEDKSK
;
A
#
# COMPACT_ATOMS: atom_id res chain seq x y z
N MET A 1 17.00 -7.49 25.22
CA MET A 1 16.80 -8.80 24.54
C MET A 1 17.82 -9.79 25.07
N LYS A 2 17.46 -11.11 25.12
CA LYS A 2 18.43 -12.20 25.39
C LYS A 2 18.36 -13.21 24.25
N SER A 3 19.47 -13.87 23.96
CA SER A 3 19.44 -15.05 23.10
C SER A 3 18.86 -16.21 23.87
N VAL A 4 18.05 -17.02 23.23
CA VAL A 4 17.44 -18.20 23.84
C VAL A 4 17.74 -19.43 23.00
N ARG A 5 18.07 -20.51 23.71
CA ARG A 5 18.24 -21.82 23.11
C ARG A 5 17.40 -22.84 23.88
N ILE A 6 16.46 -23.47 23.17
CA ILE A 6 15.58 -24.47 23.74
C ILE A 6 15.98 -25.84 23.15
N ILE A 7 16.33 -26.79 23.99
CA ILE A 7 16.67 -28.15 23.61
C ILE A 7 15.56 -29.06 24.13
N ALA A 8 14.87 -29.76 23.24
CA ALA A 8 13.75 -30.62 23.61
C ALA A 8 13.73 -31.93 22.83
N LEU A 9 12.96 -32.91 23.29
CA LEU A 9 12.80 -34.20 22.65
C LEU A 9 12.01 -34.08 21.33
N ARG A 10 12.46 -34.81 20.32
CA ARG A 10 11.86 -34.79 18.97
C ARG A 10 10.39 -35.18 18.98
N GLN A 11 9.93 -36.03 19.86
CA GLN A 11 8.54 -36.44 20.01
C GLN A 11 7.62 -35.25 20.40
N ASP A 12 8.11 -34.32 21.22
CA ASP A 12 7.33 -33.19 21.73
C ASP A 12 7.37 -31.97 20.81
N ARG A 13 8.13 -32.04 19.68
CA ARG A 13 8.36 -30.94 18.77
C ARG A 13 7.05 -30.25 18.32
N LYS A 14 6.05 -31.03 17.90
CA LYS A 14 4.79 -30.48 17.39
C LYS A 14 4.07 -29.68 18.48
N ARG A 15 3.98 -30.27 19.67
CA ARG A 15 3.31 -29.68 20.83
C ARG A 15 4.01 -28.40 21.30
N LEU A 16 5.34 -28.47 21.43
CA LEU A 16 6.12 -27.30 21.87
C LEU A 16 6.03 -26.13 20.87
N LEU A 17 6.12 -26.40 19.55
CA LEU A 17 5.99 -25.34 18.54
C LEU A 17 4.58 -24.74 18.50
N GLU A 18 3.53 -25.52 18.73
CA GLU A 18 2.16 -25.00 18.83
C GLU A 18 2.04 -23.99 19.99
N HIS A 19 2.47 -24.38 21.19
CA HIS A 19 2.43 -23.47 22.34
C HIS A 19 3.35 -22.25 22.20
N LEU A 20 4.53 -22.40 21.55
CA LEU A 20 5.40 -21.26 21.25
C LEU A 20 4.78 -20.31 20.22
N GLN A 21 4.08 -20.85 19.22
CA GLN A 21 3.37 -20.06 18.21
C GLN A 21 2.17 -19.31 18.81
N ASP A 22 1.44 -19.96 19.70
CA ASP A 22 0.29 -19.35 20.41
C ASP A 22 0.76 -18.26 21.38
N SER A 23 1.83 -18.48 22.12
CA SER A 23 2.37 -17.51 23.07
C SER A 23 3.01 -16.30 22.40
N GLY A 24 3.63 -16.48 21.23
CA GLY A 24 4.33 -15.43 20.50
C GLY A 24 5.45 -14.74 21.30
N LEU A 25 6.16 -15.49 22.15
CA LEU A 25 7.21 -14.97 23.02
C LEU A 25 8.58 -14.91 22.35
N VAL A 26 8.89 -15.84 21.45
CA VAL A 26 10.22 -16.07 20.88
C VAL A 26 10.22 -15.72 19.39
N GLN A 27 11.24 -15.00 18.94
CA GLN A 27 11.58 -14.90 17.53
C GLN A 27 12.60 -16.00 17.21
N ILE A 28 12.25 -16.91 16.32
CA ILE A 28 13.15 -18.01 15.92
C ILE A 28 14.16 -17.47 14.91
N GLU A 29 15.43 -17.77 15.15
CA GLU A 29 16.54 -17.39 14.28
C GLU A 29 16.78 -18.45 13.22
N LYS A 30 17.04 -18.02 11.98
CA LYS A 30 17.50 -18.92 10.92
C LYS A 30 18.98 -19.23 11.12
N THR A 31 19.28 -20.46 11.53
CA THR A 31 20.66 -20.87 11.75
C THR A 31 21.28 -21.32 10.42
N GLU A 32 22.31 -20.64 9.96
CA GLU A 32 23.01 -20.96 8.70
C GLU A 32 23.94 -22.19 8.87
N THR A 33 24.59 -22.33 10.02
CA THR A 33 25.56 -23.37 10.27
C THR A 33 25.01 -24.42 11.24
N CYS A 34 24.94 -25.68 10.81
CA CYS A 34 24.61 -26.80 11.70
C CYS A 34 25.79 -27.18 12.58
N ARG A 35 25.55 -27.41 13.87
CA ARG A 35 26.55 -27.99 14.77
C ARG A 35 26.89 -29.44 14.37
N LYS A 36 28.09 -29.90 14.67
CA LYS A 36 28.47 -31.31 14.43
C LYS A 36 27.45 -32.28 15.07
N GLY A 37 26.90 -33.20 14.28
CA GLY A 37 25.88 -34.16 14.72
C GLY A 37 24.42 -33.67 14.62
N PHE A 38 24.17 -32.43 14.14
CA PHE A 38 22.83 -31.90 13.85
C PHE A 38 22.67 -31.65 12.34
N GLY A 39 21.46 -31.87 11.84
CA GLY A 39 21.07 -31.58 10.45
C GLY A 39 19.76 -30.82 10.40
N LYS A 40 19.44 -30.29 9.24
CA LYS A 40 18.13 -29.73 8.95
C LYS A 40 17.24 -30.77 8.29
N ILE A 41 15.93 -30.70 8.52
CA ILE A 41 14.96 -31.58 7.84
C ILE A 41 14.44 -30.84 6.64
N ASP A 42 14.48 -31.45 5.46
CA ASP A 42 13.87 -30.90 4.28
C ASP A 42 12.34 -31.00 4.37
N MET A 43 11.68 -29.85 4.49
CA MET A 43 10.23 -29.70 4.52
C MET A 43 9.68 -28.99 3.27
N THR A 44 10.52 -28.82 2.25
CA THR A 44 10.20 -28.03 1.06
C THR A 44 8.94 -28.53 0.37
N SER A 45 8.78 -29.85 0.24
CA SER A 45 7.60 -30.44 -0.41
C SER A 45 6.29 -30.14 0.33
N GLN A 46 6.30 -30.23 1.67
CA GLN A 46 5.11 -29.94 2.49
C GLN A 46 4.78 -28.44 2.45
N ILE A 47 5.78 -27.57 2.54
CA ILE A 47 5.62 -26.13 2.47
C ILE A 47 5.00 -25.75 1.13
N GLN A 48 5.51 -26.28 0.01
CA GLN A 48 4.99 -26.03 -1.32
C GLN A 48 3.52 -26.44 -1.47
N ILE A 49 3.12 -27.57 -0.87
CA ILE A 49 1.72 -28.00 -0.88
C ILE A 49 0.83 -26.97 -0.16
N PHE A 50 1.24 -26.53 1.03
CA PHE A 50 0.46 -25.56 1.79
C PHE A 50 0.41 -24.19 1.09
N GLU A 51 1.52 -23.70 0.58
CA GLU A 51 1.58 -22.44 -0.18
C GLU A 51 0.74 -22.50 -1.46
N ARG A 52 0.75 -23.64 -2.17
CA ARG A 52 -0.10 -23.87 -3.31
C ARG A 52 -1.58 -23.78 -2.93
N ASN A 53 -1.99 -24.39 -1.81
CA ASN A 53 -3.36 -24.35 -1.33
C ASN A 53 -3.77 -22.92 -0.89
N VAL A 54 -2.85 -22.17 -0.28
CA VAL A 54 -3.07 -20.74 0.03
C VAL A 54 -3.31 -19.94 -1.25
N THR A 55 -2.46 -20.12 -2.26
CA THR A 55 -2.58 -19.43 -3.55
C THR A 55 -3.86 -19.81 -4.29
N LEU A 56 -4.22 -21.09 -4.28
CA LEU A 56 -5.46 -21.60 -4.87
C LEU A 56 -6.69 -20.96 -4.22
N SER A 57 -6.74 -20.94 -2.89
CA SER A 57 -7.83 -20.29 -2.14
C SER A 57 -7.91 -18.79 -2.40
N GLU A 58 -6.75 -18.12 -2.53
CA GLU A 58 -6.71 -16.69 -2.86
C GLU A 58 -7.25 -16.41 -4.27
N ASN A 59 -6.91 -17.24 -5.25
CA ASN A 59 -7.42 -17.13 -6.62
C ASN A 59 -8.92 -17.41 -6.66
N ALA A 60 -9.41 -18.44 -5.97
CA ALA A 60 -10.84 -18.74 -5.87
C ALA A 60 -11.62 -17.56 -5.26
N LEU A 61 -11.10 -16.92 -4.20
CA LEU A 61 -11.72 -15.72 -3.61
C LEU A 61 -11.73 -14.53 -4.57
N LYS A 62 -10.67 -14.30 -5.35
CA LYS A 62 -10.64 -13.24 -6.38
C LYS A 62 -11.69 -13.48 -7.46
N ILE A 63 -11.84 -14.73 -7.92
CA ILE A 63 -12.84 -15.11 -8.91
C ILE A 63 -14.27 -14.91 -8.37
N LEU A 64 -14.51 -15.31 -7.11
CA LEU A 64 -15.78 -15.07 -6.44
C LEU A 64 -16.07 -13.57 -6.27
N ASP A 65 -15.07 -12.76 -5.93
CA ASP A 65 -15.24 -11.30 -5.77
C ASP A 65 -15.52 -10.61 -7.11
N SER A 66 -15.03 -11.14 -8.24
CA SER A 66 -15.32 -10.59 -9.58
C SER A 66 -16.72 -10.96 -10.09
N ASN A 67 -17.22 -12.16 -9.77
CA ASN A 67 -18.55 -12.64 -10.25
C ASN A 67 -19.69 -12.36 -9.28
N SER A 68 -19.40 -12.32 -7.98
CA SER A 68 -20.35 -12.03 -6.90
C SER A 68 -19.67 -11.15 -5.85
N PRO A 69 -19.56 -9.83 -6.08
CA PRO A 69 -18.89 -8.93 -5.15
C PRO A 69 -19.59 -8.96 -3.79
N GLU A 70 -18.80 -9.16 -2.74
CA GLU A 70 -19.28 -9.06 -1.37
C GLU A 70 -19.68 -7.60 -1.10
N LYS A 71 -20.91 -7.36 -0.64
CA LYS A 71 -21.34 -6.02 -0.20
C LYS A 71 -20.56 -5.62 1.05
N LYS A 72 -19.27 -5.29 0.87
CA LYS A 72 -18.44 -4.77 1.95
C LYS A 72 -18.91 -3.35 2.26
N SER A 73 -19.41 -3.13 3.47
CA SER A 73 -19.55 -1.76 3.97
C SER A 73 -18.17 -1.09 3.90
N MET A 74 -18.11 0.20 3.51
CA MET A 74 -16.85 0.98 3.59
C MET A 74 -16.21 0.90 4.98
N LEU A 75 -17.00 0.64 6.00
CA LEU A 75 -16.58 0.51 7.39
C LEU A 75 -16.04 -0.90 7.73
N SER A 76 -16.19 -1.89 6.86
CA SER A 76 -15.68 -3.26 7.09
C SER A 76 -14.15 -3.33 7.22
N ALA A 77 -13.43 -2.34 6.65
CA ALA A 77 -11.98 -2.21 6.80
C ALA A 77 -11.53 -1.95 8.25
N PHE A 78 -12.42 -1.43 9.09
CA PHE A 78 -12.16 -1.16 10.51
C PHE A 78 -12.54 -2.34 11.40
N CYS A 79 -13.28 -3.33 10.90
CA CYS A 79 -13.63 -4.51 11.68
C CYS A 79 -12.38 -5.35 11.94
N GLY A 80 -12.22 -5.80 13.18
CA GLY A 80 -11.20 -6.76 13.55
C GLY A 80 -11.44 -8.12 12.88
N ARG A 81 -10.40 -8.99 12.94
CA ARG A 81 -10.52 -10.37 12.48
C ARG A 81 -11.56 -11.13 13.31
N ARG A 82 -12.22 -12.13 12.69
CA ARG A 82 -13.18 -12.99 13.40
C ARG A 82 -12.47 -13.78 14.49
N GLU A 83 -12.94 -13.70 15.71
CA GLU A 83 -12.46 -14.52 16.81
C GLU A 83 -13.09 -15.91 16.71
N ILE A 84 -12.26 -16.95 16.77
CA ILE A 84 -12.65 -18.36 16.74
C ILE A 84 -12.08 -19.10 17.94
N ASP A 85 -12.79 -20.12 18.40
CA ASP A 85 -12.31 -21.01 19.44
C ASP A 85 -11.24 -21.98 18.90
N PRO A 86 -10.27 -22.41 19.72
CA PRO A 86 -9.25 -23.39 19.30
C PRO A 86 -9.84 -24.68 18.73
N ASP A 87 -11.00 -25.14 19.20
CA ASP A 87 -11.66 -26.35 18.74
C ASP A 87 -12.21 -26.21 17.32
N GLU A 88 -12.61 -25.01 16.87
CA GLU A 88 -13.07 -24.75 15.50
C GLU A 88 -11.94 -25.02 14.48
N ILE A 89 -10.66 -24.88 14.86
CA ILE A 89 -9.53 -25.19 13.98
C ILE A 89 -9.52 -26.66 13.57
N GLY A 90 -9.91 -27.56 14.50
CA GLY A 90 -10.05 -28.97 14.22
C GLY A 90 -11.13 -29.25 13.15
N VAL A 91 -12.24 -28.55 13.22
CA VAL A 91 -13.33 -28.63 12.23
C VAL A 91 -12.88 -28.06 10.87
N ILE A 92 -12.18 -26.93 10.86
CA ILE A 92 -11.62 -26.36 9.62
C ILE A 92 -10.63 -27.34 8.99
N ALA A 93 -9.78 -27.99 9.80
CA ALA A 93 -8.80 -28.96 9.32
C ALA A 93 -9.46 -30.20 8.69
N SER A 94 -10.57 -30.72 9.26
CA SER A 94 -11.29 -31.87 8.70
C SER A 94 -11.98 -31.57 7.37
N ASN A 95 -12.48 -30.33 7.20
CA ASN A 95 -13.21 -29.91 6.01
C ASN A 95 -12.29 -29.30 4.94
N ALA A 96 -11.00 -29.09 5.25
CA ALA A 96 -10.06 -28.40 4.37
C ALA A 96 -9.92 -29.06 2.99
N GLY A 97 -10.01 -30.40 2.90
CA GLY A 97 -9.96 -31.15 1.65
C GLY A 97 -11.15 -30.77 0.73
N GLU A 98 -12.37 -30.86 1.25
CA GLU A 98 -13.60 -30.50 0.50
C GLU A 98 -13.56 -29.05 0.01
N VAL A 99 -13.09 -28.13 0.85
CA VAL A 99 -13.00 -26.70 0.48
C VAL A 99 -11.95 -26.48 -0.62
N ILE A 100 -10.85 -27.21 -0.61
CA ILE A 100 -9.85 -27.16 -1.69
C ILE A 100 -10.43 -27.67 -3.02
N ASP A 101 -11.24 -28.72 -2.99
CA ASP A 101 -11.92 -29.24 -4.18
C ASP A 101 -12.89 -28.19 -4.75
N VAL A 102 -13.62 -27.47 -3.90
CA VAL A 102 -14.43 -26.32 -4.31
C VAL A 102 -13.58 -25.21 -4.93
N CYS A 103 -12.42 -24.90 -4.35
CA CYS A 103 -11.49 -23.90 -4.91
C CYS A 103 -10.98 -24.33 -6.30
N ASN A 104 -10.62 -25.61 -6.47
CA ASN A 104 -10.22 -26.15 -7.78
C ASN A 104 -11.36 -26.01 -8.80
N ARG A 105 -12.59 -26.37 -8.42
CA ARG A 105 -13.76 -26.26 -9.29
C ARG A 105 -14.03 -24.83 -9.75
N ILE A 106 -13.92 -23.86 -8.83
CA ILE A 106 -14.07 -22.43 -9.16
C ILE A 106 -13.00 -21.99 -10.17
N CYS A 107 -11.75 -22.43 -9.98
CA CYS A 107 -10.65 -22.09 -10.90
C CYS A 107 -10.83 -22.75 -12.27
N GLU A 108 -11.31 -24.01 -12.32
CA GLU A 108 -11.63 -24.73 -13.57
C GLU A 108 -12.75 -24.03 -14.35
N LEU A 109 -13.84 -23.66 -13.67
CA LEU A 109 -14.94 -22.92 -14.28
C LEU A 109 -14.49 -21.57 -14.85
N ASN A 110 -13.64 -20.85 -14.13
CA ASN A 110 -13.09 -19.58 -14.61
C ASN A 110 -12.19 -19.78 -15.84
N LYS A 111 -11.41 -20.87 -15.87
CA LYS A 111 -10.62 -21.24 -17.06
C LYS A 111 -11.53 -21.57 -18.23
N GLN A 112 -12.60 -22.33 -18.00
CA GLN A 112 -13.60 -22.64 -19.03
C GLN A 112 -14.24 -21.37 -19.61
N ILE A 113 -14.58 -20.39 -18.76
CA ILE A 113 -15.10 -19.08 -19.20
C ILE A 113 -14.10 -18.38 -20.12
N ALA A 114 -12.81 -18.37 -19.77
CA ALA A 114 -11.76 -17.76 -20.57
C ALA A 114 -11.56 -18.49 -21.92
N ASP A 115 -11.56 -19.81 -21.90
CA ASP A 115 -11.44 -20.65 -23.10
C ASP A 115 -12.66 -20.44 -24.04
N ASN A 116 -13.87 -20.41 -23.49
CA ASN A 116 -15.09 -20.11 -24.25
C ASN A 116 -15.05 -18.72 -24.88
N ALA A 117 -14.56 -17.71 -24.13
CA ALA A 117 -14.42 -16.35 -24.64
C ALA A 117 -13.42 -16.29 -25.82
N ALA A 118 -12.29 -17.00 -25.72
CA ALA A 118 -11.29 -17.07 -26.78
C ALA A 118 -11.86 -17.78 -28.04
N GLU A 119 -12.61 -18.89 -27.85
CA GLU A 119 -13.26 -19.59 -28.96
C GLU A 119 -14.32 -18.71 -29.65
N ARG A 120 -15.13 -17.98 -28.89
CA ARG A 120 -16.12 -17.02 -29.43
C ARG A 120 -15.47 -15.92 -30.29
N ILE A 121 -14.31 -15.42 -29.88
CA ILE A 121 -13.56 -14.44 -30.69
C ILE A 121 -13.12 -15.08 -32.02
N ARG A 122 -12.62 -16.31 -31.99
CA ARG A 122 -12.25 -17.05 -33.21
C ARG A 122 -13.45 -17.28 -34.13
N ILE A 123 -14.61 -17.67 -33.56
CA ILE A 123 -15.86 -17.85 -34.29
C ILE A 123 -16.28 -16.52 -34.93
N LYS A 124 -16.23 -15.40 -34.17
CA LYS A 124 -16.57 -14.07 -34.70
C LYS A 124 -15.69 -13.67 -35.88
N THR A 125 -14.39 -13.96 -35.80
CA THR A 125 -13.44 -13.71 -36.90
C THR A 125 -13.76 -14.59 -38.11
N ALA A 126 -14.08 -15.89 -37.89
CA ALA A 126 -14.46 -16.80 -38.97
C ALA A 126 -15.76 -16.37 -39.65
N LEU A 127 -16.77 -15.95 -38.87
CA LEU A 127 -18.03 -15.42 -39.42
C LEU A 127 -17.82 -14.18 -40.27
N ALA A 128 -16.95 -13.25 -39.82
CA ALA A 128 -16.60 -12.06 -40.61
C ALA A 128 -15.89 -12.41 -41.93
N GLN A 129 -15.09 -13.47 -41.94
CA GLN A 129 -14.43 -13.98 -43.16
C GLN A 129 -15.41 -14.70 -44.11
N LEU A 130 -16.48 -15.31 -43.57
CA LEU A 130 -17.51 -15.98 -44.35
C LEU A 130 -18.60 -15.03 -44.89
N GLU A 131 -18.75 -13.84 -44.31
CA GLU A 131 -19.78 -12.87 -44.69
C GLU A 131 -19.79 -12.50 -46.18
N PRO A 132 -18.63 -12.24 -46.83
CA PRO A 132 -18.58 -11.94 -48.26
C PRO A 132 -19.02 -13.10 -49.16
N TRP A 133 -19.02 -14.34 -48.62
CA TRP A 133 -19.32 -15.57 -49.35
C TRP A 133 -20.71 -16.11 -49.06
N LYS A 134 -21.56 -15.36 -48.34
CA LYS A 134 -22.87 -15.86 -47.84
C LYS A 134 -23.81 -16.34 -48.92
N ASN A 135 -23.74 -15.77 -50.11
CA ASN A 135 -24.61 -16.10 -51.24
C ASN A 135 -24.04 -17.26 -52.10
N LEU A 136 -22.88 -17.79 -51.77
CA LEU A 136 -22.25 -18.86 -52.53
C LEU A 136 -22.86 -20.23 -52.17
N ASP A 137 -23.40 -20.93 -53.15
CA ASP A 137 -24.04 -22.23 -52.97
C ASP A 137 -23.10 -23.43 -53.01
N ILE A 138 -21.80 -23.19 -53.28
CA ILE A 138 -20.76 -24.24 -53.33
C ILE A 138 -19.76 -24.06 -52.16
N PRO A 139 -19.12 -25.17 -51.72
CA PRO A 139 -18.08 -25.06 -50.68
C PRO A 139 -16.89 -24.23 -51.13
N LEU A 140 -16.29 -23.47 -50.21
CA LEU A 140 -15.08 -22.66 -50.51
C LEU A 140 -13.88 -23.49 -50.94
N ASN A 141 -13.84 -24.78 -50.63
CA ASN A 141 -12.84 -25.74 -51.08
C ASN A 141 -13.32 -26.62 -52.24
N ALA A 142 -14.27 -26.14 -53.05
CA ALA A 142 -14.77 -26.88 -54.21
C ALA A 142 -13.59 -27.35 -55.09
N LYS A 143 -13.64 -28.63 -55.46
CA LYS A 143 -12.61 -29.25 -56.30
C LYS A 143 -12.98 -29.10 -57.77
N ASP A 144 -11.95 -29.09 -58.61
CA ASP A 144 -12.12 -29.11 -60.05
C ASP A 144 -13.01 -30.28 -60.48
N THR A 145 -13.80 -30.06 -61.50
CA THR A 145 -14.57 -31.10 -62.17
C THR A 145 -13.71 -31.74 -63.29
N LYS A 146 -14.24 -32.74 -63.97
CA LYS A 146 -13.53 -33.38 -65.08
C LYS A 146 -13.22 -32.45 -66.26
N THR A 147 -14.01 -31.40 -66.42
CA THR A 147 -13.94 -30.47 -67.55
C THR A 147 -13.61 -29.02 -67.16
N THR A 148 -13.87 -28.63 -65.93
CA THR A 148 -13.81 -27.24 -65.46
C THR A 148 -12.96 -27.11 -64.21
N ALA A 149 -12.00 -26.19 -64.22
CA ALA A 149 -11.27 -25.74 -63.02
C ALA A 149 -12.03 -24.60 -62.32
N VAL A 150 -12.09 -24.65 -61.00
CA VAL A 150 -12.84 -23.69 -60.16
C VAL A 150 -11.85 -22.92 -59.28
N PHE A 151 -11.90 -21.59 -59.34
CA PHE A 151 -11.07 -20.71 -58.54
C PHE A 151 -11.97 -19.82 -57.68
N ILE A 152 -11.90 -20.01 -56.37
CA ILE A 152 -12.66 -19.22 -55.41
C ILE A 152 -11.63 -18.39 -54.62
N GLY A 153 -11.82 -17.08 -54.56
CA GLY A 153 -10.90 -16.21 -53.83
C GLY A 153 -11.26 -14.73 -53.90
N SER A 154 -10.40 -13.93 -53.28
CA SER A 154 -10.59 -12.49 -53.18
C SER A 154 -9.42 -11.72 -53.84
N ILE A 155 -9.73 -10.53 -54.32
CA ILE A 155 -8.77 -9.57 -54.88
C ILE A 155 -8.85 -8.30 -54.05
N GLN A 156 -7.70 -7.76 -53.62
CA GLN A 156 -7.62 -6.54 -52.82
C GLN A 156 -7.74 -5.27 -53.68
N LYS A 157 -8.81 -5.19 -54.45
CA LYS A 157 -9.17 -4.04 -55.29
C LYS A 157 -10.65 -4.16 -55.59
N GLU A 158 -11.35 -3.06 -55.74
CA GLU A 158 -12.74 -3.05 -56.16
C GLU A 158 -12.83 -3.23 -57.68
N TYR A 159 -13.58 -4.25 -58.08
CA TYR A 159 -13.87 -4.52 -59.48
C TYR A 159 -15.38 -4.66 -59.72
N ASN A 160 -15.82 -4.07 -60.82
CA ASN A 160 -17.11 -4.36 -61.42
C ASN A 160 -16.94 -5.47 -62.47
N GLU A 161 -17.99 -6.13 -62.88
CA GLU A 161 -17.96 -7.20 -63.91
C GLU A 161 -17.21 -6.75 -65.16
N ILE A 162 -17.46 -5.51 -65.67
CA ILE A 162 -16.84 -4.96 -66.86
C ILE A 162 -15.34 -4.73 -66.67
N SER A 163 -14.95 -4.18 -65.49
CA SER A 163 -13.53 -3.88 -65.23
C SER A 163 -12.69 -5.11 -65.00
N LEU A 164 -13.24 -6.11 -64.29
CA LEU A 164 -12.57 -7.38 -64.05
C LEU A 164 -12.41 -8.21 -65.32
N SER A 165 -13.47 -8.28 -66.17
CA SER A 165 -13.43 -8.94 -67.45
C SER A 165 -12.40 -8.33 -68.37
N LYS A 166 -12.28 -6.99 -68.43
CA LYS A 166 -11.31 -6.28 -69.23
C LYS A 166 -9.88 -6.53 -68.77
N GLU A 167 -9.61 -6.47 -67.46
CA GLU A 167 -8.29 -6.66 -66.87
C GLU A 167 -7.82 -8.13 -67.06
N LEU A 168 -8.70 -9.12 -66.87
CA LEU A 168 -8.41 -10.53 -67.15
C LEU A 168 -8.12 -10.79 -68.63
N ALA A 169 -8.87 -10.15 -69.56
CA ALA A 169 -8.63 -10.27 -71.02
C ALA A 169 -7.34 -9.60 -71.47
N GLU A 170 -6.93 -8.50 -70.82
CA GLU A 170 -5.64 -7.83 -71.06
C GLU A 170 -4.45 -8.67 -70.57
N VAL A 171 -4.56 -9.31 -69.39
CA VAL A 171 -3.48 -10.15 -68.84
C VAL A 171 -3.36 -11.47 -69.57
N SER A 172 -4.47 -12.08 -70.05
CA SER A 172 -4.42 -13.35 -70.76
C SER A 172 -5.48 -13.43 -71.88
N PRO A 173 -5.18 -12.93 -73.12
CA PRO A 173 -6.13 -12.83 -74.23
C PRO A 173 -6.64 -14.19 -74.78
N LYS A 174 -6.01 -15.31 -74.41
CA LYS A 174 -6.35 -16.67 -74.89
C LYS A 174 -7.13 -17.47 -73.79
N LEU A 175 -7.37 -16.90 -72.68
CA LEU A 175 -8.09 -17.58 -71.58
C LEU A 175 -9.61 -17.50 -71.81
N GLU A 176 -10.25 -18.65 -71.90
CA GLU A 176 -11.69 -18.74 -71.85
C GLU A 176 -12.11 -18.84 -70.36
N PHE A 177 -12.91 -17.92 -69.88
CA PHE A 177 -13.32 -17.86 -68.49
C PHE A 177 -14.76 -17.37 -68.38
N ASP A 178 -15.41 -17.81 -67.32
CA ASP A 178 -16.64 -17.24 -66.80
C ASP A 178 -16.46 -16.97 -65.32
N PHE A 179 -17.05 -15.92 -64.77
CA PHE A 179 -16.88 -15.56 -63.39
C PHE A 179 -18.13 -14.92 -62.82
N GLU A 180 -18.29 -15.06 -61.49
CA GLU A 180 -19.37 -14.45 -60.74
C GLU A 180 -18.75 -13.65 -59.57
N ILE A 181 -19.19 -12.40 -59.40
CA ILE A 181 -18.78 -11.56 -58.26
C ILE A 181 -19.78 -11.81 -57.14
N GLN A 182 -19.33 -12.45 -56.07
CA GLN A 182 -20.13 -12.73 -54.85
C GLN A 182 -20.26 -11.52 -53.93
N PHE A 183 -19.21 -10.71 -53.89
CA PHE A 183 -19.14 -9.51 -53.06
C PHE A 183 -18.12 -8.52 -53.63
N ALA A 184 -18.50 -7.23 -53.66
CA ALA A 184 -17.61 -6.15 -54.03
C ALA A 184 -17.87 -4.96 -53.08
N ASN A 185 -16.80 -4.46 -52.47
CA ASN A 185 -16.84 -3.27 -51.64
C ASN A 185 -15.50 -2.53 -51.74
N GLU A 186 -15.41 -1.29 -51.25
CA GLU A 186 -14.18 -0.46 -51.28
C GLU A 186 -12.95 -1.25 -50.77
N GLY A 187 -12.15 -1.74 -51.73
CA GLY A 187 -10.88 -2.45 -51.50
C GLY A 187 -10.89 -3.98 -51.51
N LEU A 188 -12.06 -4.64 -51.66
CA LEU A 188 -12.13 -6.12 -51.70
C LEU A 188 -13.20 -6.59 -52.69
N THR A 189 -12.82 -7.45 -53.62
CA THR A 189 -13.76 -8.15 -54.49
C THR A 189 -13.59 -9.66 -54.33
N CYS A 190 -14.67 -10.35 -54.02
CA CYS A 190 -14.73 -11.81 -53.89
C CYS A 190 -15.34 -12.40 -55.15
N ILE A 191 -14.63 -13.32 -55.81
CA ILE A 191 -15.02 -13.89 -57.08
C ILE A 191 -14.97 -15.42 -57.06
N VAL A 192 -15.79 -15.98 -57.87
CA VAL A 192 -15.70 -17.39 -58.33
C VAL A 192 -15.42 -17.36 -59.82
N LEU A 193 -14.33 -17.94 -60.24
CA LEU A 193 -13.94 -18.00 -61.64
C LEU A 193 -13.93 -19.47 -62.09
N PHE A 194 -14.48 -19.69 -63.25
CA PHE A 194 -14.54 -20.99 -63.93
C PHE A 194 -13.71 -20.92 -65.20
N ALA A 195 -12.84 -21.92 -65.44
CA ALA A 195 -12.06 -22.04 -66.66
C ALA A 195 -11.99 -23.49 -67.10
N PRO A 196 -11.80 -23.77 -68.41
CA PRO A 196 -11.59 -25.13 -68.87
C PRO A 196 -10.36 -25.76 -68.19
N ILE A 197 -10.46 -27.05 -67.82
CA ILE A 197 -9.38 -27.76 -67.12
C ILE A 197 -8.04 -27.73 -67.90
N ALA A 198 -8.13 -27.69 -69.24
CA ALA A 198 -6.98 -27.61 -70.11
C ALA A 198 -6.24 -26.27 -70.00
N GLN A 199 -6.87 -25.22 -69.54
CA GLN A 199 -6.31 -23.86 -69.37
C GLN A 199 -6.06 -23.49 -67.93
N LYS A 200 -6.07 -24.45 -67.02
CA LYS A 200 -5.95 -24.25 -65.57
C LYS A 200 -4.68 -23.44 -65.20
N GLU A 201 -3.51 -23.78 -65.75
CA GLU A 201 -2.25 -23.08 -65.46
C GLU A 201 -2.28 -21.63 -65.98
N LEU A 202 -2.92 -21.37 -67.10
CA LEU A 202 -3.10 -20.02 -67.63
C LEU A 202 -4.00 -19.18 -66.73
N ALA A 203 -5.09 -19.76 -66.21
CA ALA A 203 -6.00 -19.11 -65.29
C ALA A 203 -5.31 -18.82 -63.92
N GLU A 204 -4.50 -19.76 -63.40
CA GLU A 204 -3.75 -19.55 -62.15
C GLU A 204 -2.73 -18.40 -62.29
N ASN A 205 -2.03 -18.31 -63.41
CA ASN A 205 -1.06 -17.24 -63.64
C ASN A 205 -1.76 -15.88 -63.80
N ALA A 206 -2.84 -15.81 -64.58
CA ALA A 206 -3.63 -14.59 -64.75
C ALA A 206 -4.23 -14.09 -63.41
N LEU A 207 -4.75 -15.01 -62.60
CA LEU A 207 -5.28 -14.68 -61.26
C LEU A 207 -4.17 -14.20 -60.29
N ARG A 208 -2.97 -14.78 -60.40
CA ARG A 208 -1.82 -14.32 -59.59
C ARG A 208 -1.41 -12.91 -59.94
N ASP A 209 -1.39 -12.56 -61.22
CA ASP A 209 -0.97 -11.25 -61.72
C ASP A 209 -1.91 -10.12 -61.26
N ILE A 210 -3.22 -10.41 -61.09
CA ILE A 210 -4.21 -9.48 -60.55
C ILE A 210 -4.31 -9.48 -59.01
N GLY A 211 -3.45 -10.26 -58.33
CA GLY A 211 -3.41 -10.28 -56.87
C GLY A 211 -4.50 -11.13 -56.20
N PHE A 212 -4.94 -12.20 -56.88
CA PHE A 212 -5.94 -13.12 -56.33
C PHE A 212 -5.38 -13.96 -55.18
N ALA A 213 -6.12 -14.03 -54.11
CA ALA A 213 -5.81 -14.81 -52.90
C ALA A 213 -6.92 -15.83 -52.62
N LYS A 214 -6.55 -17.09 -52.38
CA LYS A 214 -7.50 -18.13 -51.96
C LYS A 214 -8.01 -17.86 -50.54
N PRO A 215 -9.28 -18.18 -50.24
CA PRO A 215 -9.82 -18.00 -48.89
C PRO A 215 -9.08 -18.89 -47.89
N VAL A 216 -8.86 -18.38 -46.71
CA VAL A 216 -8.16 -19.10 -45.63
C VAL A 216 -9.01 -20.24 -45.05
N THR A 217 -10.32 -20.19 -45.27
CA THR A 217 -11.30 -21.16 -44.71
C THR A 217 -11.36 -22.41 -45.61
N ASN A 218 -11.09 -23.58 -45.04
CA ASN A 218 -11.01 -24.85 -45.73
C ASN A 218 -12.21 -25.78 -45.36
N SER A 219 -13.44 -25.24 -45.41
CA SER A 219 -14.64 -25.98 -45.09
C SER A 219 -15.20 -26.73 -46.27
N SER A 220 -15.69 -27.93 -46.02
CA SER A 220 -16.44 -28.75 -46.98
C SER A 220 -17.94 -28.44 -47.05
N LEU A 221 -18.43 -27.54 -46.20
CA LEU A 221 -19.79 -27.06 -46.15
C LEU A 221 -19.95 -25.79 -46.97
N THR A 222 -21.19 -25.52 -47.43
CA THR A 222 -21.48 -24.21 -48.03
C THR A 222 -21.32 -23.10 -46.97
N PRO A 223 -20.89 -21.88 -47.35
CA PRO A 223 -20.64 -20.78 -46.43
C PRO A 223 -21.88 -20.47 -45.52
N LEU A 224 -23.07 -20.59 -46.07
CA LEU A 224 -24.30 -20.42 -45.32
C LEU A 224 -24.50 -21.51 -44.24
N ALA A 225 -24.23 -22.78 -44.58
CA ALA A 225 -24.37 -23.89 -43.61
C ALA A 225 -23.29 -23.81 -42.52
N GLU A 226 -22.08 -23.42 -42.89
CA GLU A 226 -20.99 -23.22 -41.95
C GLU A 226 -21.25 -22.03 -41.02
N SER A 227 -21.73 -20.91 -41.53
CA SER A 227 -22.09 -19.76 -40.70
C SER A 227 -23.17 -20.08 -39.69
N LYS A 228 -24.22 -20.85 -40.08
CA LYS A 228 -25.26 -21.32 -39.14
C LYS A 228 -24.67 -22.19 -38.05
N LYS A 229 -23.82 -23.15 -38.40
CA LYS A 229 -23.16 -24.03 -37.41
C LYS A 229 -22.27 -23.25 -36.44
N LEU A 230 -21.53 -22.22 -36.92
CA LEU A 230 -20.72 -21.37 -36.10
C LEU A 230 -21.56 -20.49 -35.15
N VAL A 231 -22.70 -19.98 -35.62
CA VAL A 231 -23.64 -19.21 -34.79
C VAL A 231 -24.21 -20.10 -33.68
N GLU A 232 -24.69 -21.32 -34.03
CA GLU A 232 -25.19 -22.28 -33.02
C GLU A 232 -24.09 -22.63 -32.00
N ARG A 233 -22.85 -22.82 -32.45
CA ARG A 233 -21.71 -23.06 -31.54
C ARG A 233 -21.44 -21.86 -30.63
N SER A 234 -21.52 -20.64 -31.16
CA SER A 234 -21.35 -19.40 -30.37
C SER A 234 -22.43 -19.28 -29.28
N HIS A 235 -23.70 -19.58 -29.59
CA HIS A 235 -24.78 -19.58 -28.61
C HIS A 235 -24.57 -20.64 -27.52
N LYS A 236 -24.16 -21.84 -27.91
CA LYS A 236 -23.88 -22.91 -26.93
C LYS A 236 -22.73 -22.49 -25.97
N LEU A 237 -21.65 -21.87 -26.49
CA LEU A 237 -20.56 -21.35 -25.66
C LEU A 237 -21.02 -20.22 -24.75
N GLU A 238 -22.02 -19.43 -25.14
CA GLU A 238 -22.64 -18.40 -24.34
C GLU A 238 -23.41 -19.00 -23.16
N ASP A 239 -24.27 -19.99 -23.46
CA ASP A 239 -25.02 -20.73 -22.45
C ASP A 239 -24.10 -21.47 -21.46
N ASP A 240 -23.04 -22.13 -21.96
CA ASP A 240 -22.04 -22.79 -21.14
C ASP A 240 -21.32 -21.78 -20.23
N THR A 241 -21.03 -20.56 -20.72
CA THR A 241 -20.42 -19.48 -19.96
C THR A 241 -21.36 -18.95 -18.88
N GLU A 242 -22.65 -18.77 -19.19
CA GLU A 242 -23.64 -18.35 -18.19
C GLU A 242 -23.84 -19.42 -17.10
N ASN A 243 -23.90 -20.68 -17.48
CA ASN A 243 -24.04 -21.79 -16.52
C ASN A 243 -22.81 -21.87 -15.60
N ALA A 244 -21.60 -21.74 -16.15
CA ALA A 244 -20.37 -21.69 -15.37
C ALA A 244 -20.36 -20.50 -14.39
N LYS A 245 -20.83 -19.33 -14.80
CA LYS A 245 -20.98 -18.17 -13.90
C LYS A 245 -22.01 -18.42 -12.80
N LYS A 246 -23.15 -19.01 -13.12
CA LYS A 246 -24.18 -19.36 -12.13
C LYS A 246 -23.64 -20.35 -11.10
N GLU A 247 -22.86 -21.35 -11.55
CA GLU A 247 -22.20 -22.32 -10.66
C GLU A 247 -21.17 -21.63 -9.76
N ILE A 248 -20.35 -20.71 -10.28
CA ILE A 248 -19.42 -19.92 -9.46
C ILE A 248 -20.18 -19.12 -8.40
N ILE A 249 -21.29 -18.47 -8.77
CA ILE A 249 -22.09 -17.68 -7.83
C ILE A 249 -22.69 -18.56 -6.73
N SER A 250 -23.07 -19.81 -7.03
CA SER A 250 -23.60 -20.73 -6.01
C SER A 250 -22.60 -21.06 -4.89
N PHE A 251 -21.29 -20.93 -5.16
CA PHE A 251 -20.23 -21.09 -4.15
C PHE A 251 -20.00 -19.83 -3.28
N ALA A 252 -20.76 -18.74 -3.49
CA ALA A 252 -20.60 -17.52 -2.70
C ALA A 252 -20.83 -17.74 -1.20
N ASP A 253 -21.70 -18.64 -0.81
CA ASP A 253 -21.99 -18.99 0.58
C ASP A 253 -20.79 -19.70 1.27
N ARG A 254 -19.97 -20.42 0.50
CA ARG A 254 -18.76 -21.09 0.99
C ARG A 254 -17.55 -20.13 1.16
N ARG A 255 -17.71 -18.84 0.87
CA ARG A 255 -16.62 -17.83 0.95
C ARG A 255 -15.97 -17.78 2.34
N LYS A 256 -16.77 -17.94 3.39
CA LYS A 256 -16.28 -17.99 4.77
C LYS A 256 -15.35 -19.18 4.96
N ASP A 257 -15.76 -20.37 4.52
CA ASP A 257 -14.98 -21.59 4.68
C ASP A 257 -13.67 -21.53 3.89
N ILE A 258 -13.68 -20.88 2.70
CA ILE A 258 -12.47 -20.66 1.90
C ILE A 258 -11.50 -19.72 2.61
N LYS A 259 -11.99 -18.62 3.22
CA LYS A 259 -11.17 -17.69 4.00
C LYS A 259 -10.52 -18.38 5.21
N ASP A 260 -11.29 -19.17 5.94
CA ASP A 260 -10.85 -19.90 7.14
C ASP A 260 -9.82 -20.99 6.76
N THR A 261 -10.06 -21.72 5.68
CA THR A 261 -9.14 -22.74 5.15
C THR A 261 -7.85 -22.12 4.62
N GLN A 262 -7.89 -20.95 4.00
CA GLN A 262 -6.72 -20.22 3.57
C GLN A 262 -5.80 -19.88 4.76
N ASP A 263 -6.38 -19.36 5.85
CA ASP A 263 -5.62 -19.04 7.05
C ASP A 263 -5.06 -20.30 7.74
N TYR A 264 -5.82 -21.39 7.76
CA TYR A 264 -5.34 -22.69 8.24
C TYR A 264 -4.08 -23.16 7.51
N PHE A 265 -4.07 -23.13 6.17
CA PHE A 265 -2.89 -23.53 5.39
C PHE A 265 -1.73 -22.55 5.55
N ARG A 266 -1.99 -21.25 5.72
CA ARG A 266 -0.96 -20.23 6.00
C ARG A 266 -0.28 -20.50 7.33
N ILE A 267 -1.04 -20.74 8.40
CA ILE A 267 -0.50 -21.10 9.72
C ILE A 267 0.34 -22.38 9.64
N ARG A 268 -0.12 -23.36 8.86
CA ARG A 268 0.64 -24.60 8.61
C ARG A 268 1.93 -24.35 7.85
N ALA A 269 1.89 -23.56 6.78
CA ALA A 269 3.08 -23.22 5.99
C ALA A 269 4.15 -22.54 6.86
N ASP A 270 3.76 -21.54 7.66
CA ASP A 270 4.66 -20.86 8.59
C ASP A 270 5.27 -21.85 9.61
N LYS A 271 4.47 -22.74 10.18
CA LYS A 271 4.94 -23.74 11.13
C LYS A 271 5.94 -24.71 10.51
N TYR A 272 5.66 -25.22 9.30
CA TYR A 272 6.56 -26.16 8.61
C TYR A 272 7.83 -25.46 8.11
N SER A 273 7.75 -24.18 7.72
CA SER A 273 8.92 -23.36 7.41
C SER A 273 9.86 -23.27 8.61
N VAL A 274 9.33 -23.04 9.81
CA VAL A 274 10.13 -23.04 11.03
C VAL A 274 10.73 -24.42 11.30
N ILE A 275 9.96 -25.50 11.16
CA ILE A 275 10.48 -26.87 11.35
C ILE A 275 11.68 -27.18 10.45
N GLY A 276 11.64 -26.71 9.19
CA GLY A 276 12.75 -26.86 8.24
C GLY A 276 14.02 -26.11 8.64
N GLU A 277 13.90 -25.01 9.39
CA GLU A 277 15.03 -24.20 9.85
C GLU A 277 15.65 -24.70 11.19
N LEU A 278 14.94 -25.57 11.93
CA LEU A 278 15.43 -26.07 13.21
C LEU A 278 16.57 -27.08 13.03
N GLN A 279 17.48 -27.09 13.98
CA GLN A 279 18.54 -28.12 14.06
C GLN A 279 18.02 -29.39 14.72
N HIS A 280 18.13 -30.52 14.05
CA HIS A 280 17.67 -31.82 14.52
C HIS A 280 18.83 -32.81 14.67
N SER A 281 18.79 -33.56 15.76
CA SER A 281 19.56 -34.76 15.95
C SER A 281 18.61 -35.98 15.93
N ARG A 282 19.11 -37.17 16.19
CA ARG A 282 18.31 -38.41 16.20
C ARG A 282 17.13 -38.34 17.18
N ASN A 283 17.35 -37.83 18.39
CA ASN A 283 16.38 -37.84 19.48
C ASN A 283 15.95 -36.45 19.97
N VAL A 284 16.73 -35.40 19.66
CA VAL A 284 16.50 -34.03 20.15
C VAL A 284 16.46 -33.03 19.00
N PHE A 285 15.83 -31.89 19.25
CA PHE A 285 15.89 -30.72 18.36
C PHE A 285 16.24 -29.49 19.17
N VAL A 286 16.75 -28.46 18.48
CA VAL A 286 17.19 -27.20 19.07
C VAL A 286 16.48 -26.07 18.38
N ILE A 287 15.87 -25.18 19.16
CA ILE A 287 15.33 -23.91 18.73
C ILE A 287 16.30 -22.83 19.21
N SER A 288 16.85 -22.05 18.29
CA SER A 288 17.63 -20.85 18.62
C SER A 288 16.83 -19.62 18.25
N GLY A 289 16.90 -18.58 19.07
CA GLY A 289 16.16 -17.35 18.80
C GLY A 289 16.42 -16.25 19.81
N TYR A 290 15.55 -15.25 19.77
CA TYR A 290 15.63 -14.06 20.63
C TYR A 290 14.34 -13.91 21.44
N ILE A 291 14.48 -13.45 22.68
CA ILE A 291 13.36 -13.19 23.60
C ILE A 291 13.59 -11.87 24.35
N PRO A 292 12.54 -11.10 24.64
CA PRO A 292 12.65 -9.99 25.58
C PRO A 292 12.98 -10.49 26.99
N GLU A 293 13.87 -9.80 27.70
CA GLU A 293 14.28 -10.19 29.04
C GLU A 293 13.12 -10.35 30.02
N GLU A 294 12.09 -9.49 29.90
CA GLU A 294 10.87 -9.53 30.73
C GLU A 294 10.01 -10.80 30.52
N ASP A 295 10.18 -11.47 29.39
CA ASP A 295 9.38 -12.63 29.00
C ASP A 295 10.12 -13.97 29.26
N CYS A 296 11.39 -13.93 29.73
CA CYS A 296 12.20 -15.11 29.98
C CYS A 296 11.53 -16.09 30.98
N GLU A 297 11.06 -15.60 32.13
CA GLU A 297 10.37 -16.42 33.11
C GLU A 297 9.07 -17.04 32.58
N LYS A 298 8.35 -16.31 31.71
CA LYS A 298 7.13 -16.85 31.10
C LYS A 298 7.45 -18.01 30.16
N LEU A 299 8.56 -17.90 29.44
CA LEU A 299 9.02 -18.97 28.55
C LEU A 299 9.42 -20.21 29.34
N GLU A 300 10.18 -20.06 30.42
CA GLU A 300 10.56 -21.20 31.27
C GLU A 300 9.32 -21.94 31.80
N ARG A 301 8.37 -21.22 32.38
CA ARG A 301 7.12 -21.79 32.88
C ARG A 301 6.31 -22.50 31.78
N LEU A 302 6.29 -21.93 30.56
CA LEU A 302 5.63 -22.54 29.41
C LEU A 302 6.33 -23.84 29.00
N CYS A 303 7.66 -23.82 28.92
CA CYS A 303 8.45 -24.96 28.54
C CYS A 303 8.31 -26.12 29.54
N GLU A 304 8.36 -25.85 30.85
CA GLU A 304 8.19 -26.84 31.91
C GLU A 304 6.83 -27.55 31.88
N ARG A 305 5.75 -26.79 31.51
CA ARG A 305 4.39 -27.37 31.40
C ARG A 305 4.20 -28.25 30.17
N VAL A 306 4.89 -27.93 29.08
CA VAL A 306 4.61 -28.54 27.77
C VAL A 306 5.44 -29.81 27.53
N SER A 307 6.72 -29.78 27.87
CA SER A 307 7.63 -30.89 27.59
C SER A 307 8.85 -30.88 28.51
N VAL A 308 9.55 -31.98 28.55
CA VAL A 308 10.90 -32.06 29.17
C VAL A 308 11.87 -31.34 28.22
N CYS A 309 12.21 -30.09 28.55
CA CYS A 309 13.14 -29.30 27.76
C CYS A 309 14.15 -28.57 28.65
N TYR A 310 15.29 -28.25 28.07
CA TYR A 310 16.32 -27.42 28.66
C TYR A 310 16.34 -26.08 27.98
N VAL A 311 16.22 -24.99 28.75
CA VAL A 311 16.22 -23.63 28.24
C VAL A 311 17.50 -22.95 28.71
N GLU A 312 18.26 -22.39 27.78
CA GLU A 312 19.49 -21.66 28.03
C GLU A 312 19.32 -20.24 27.54
N PHE A 313 19.61 -19.24 28.38
CA PHE A 313 19.65 -17.84 28.02
C PHE A 313 21.10 -17.39 27.95
N GLY A 314 21.42 -16.66 26.90
CA GLY A 314 22.76 -16.08 26.69
C GLY A 314 22.69 -14.61 26.35
N ASP A 315 23.84 -13.97 26.36
CA ASP A 315 23.98 -12.61 25.89
C ASP A 315 23.80 -12.57 24.37
N VAL A 316 23.47 -11.41 23.86
CA VAL A 316 23.10 -11.22 22.47
C VAL A 316 24.25 -10.55 21.72
N ASP A 317 24.50 -10.99 20.48
CA ASP A 317 25.32 -10.25 19.54
C ASP A 317 24.54 -8.96 19.15
N GLU A 318 25.02 -7.81 19.60
CA GLU A 318 24.33 -6.53 19.49
C GLU A 318 24.01 -6.13 18.05
N GLU A 319 24.87 -6.51 17.08
CA GLU A 319 24.65 -6.22 15.66
C GLU A 319 23.51 -7.05 15.02
N LYS A 320 23.24 -8.24 15.57
CA LYS A 320 22.25 -9.19 15.00
C LYS A 320 20.92 -9.17 15.72
N ALA A 321 20.90 -8.67 16.95
CA ALA A 321 19.73 -8.71 17.81
C ALA A 321 18.55 -7.92 17.27
N PRO A 322 17.33 -8.48 17.27
CA PRO A 322 16.15 -7.70 17.01
C PRO A 322 15.83 -6.77 18.20
N VAL A 323 15.19 -5.63 17.91
CA VAL A 323 14.78 -4.66 18.92
C VAL A 323 13.27 -4.69 19.09
N LYS A 324 12.81 -4.77 20.36
CA LYS A 324 11.40 -4.63 20.74
C LYS A 324 11.25 -3.33 21.52
N LEU A 325 10.45 -2.40 20.99
CA LEU A 325 10.14 -1.14 21.65
C LEU A 325 9.15 -1.36 22.81
N LYS A 326 9.37 -0.67 23.92
CA LYS A 326 8.49 -0.64 25.07
C LYS A 326 8.07 0.80 25.34
N ASN A 327 6.91 1.17 24.84
CA ASN A 327 6.41 2.53 24.91
C ASN A 327 5.18 2.68 25.78
N SER A 328 5.02 3.87 26.35
CA SER A 328 3.82 4.25 27.09
C SER A 328 2.57 4.22 26.20
N ARG A 329 1.38 4.22 26.80
CA ARG A 329 0.10 4.27 26.04
C ARG A 329 -0.02 5.49 25.14
N PHE A 330 0.69 6.58 25.45
CA PHE A 330 0.72 7.80 24.66
C PHE A 330 1.66 7.67 23.45
N ALA A 331 2.83 7.08 23.62
CA ALA A 331 3.84 6.94 22.58
C ALA A 331 3.63 5.73 21.67
N ALA A 332 3.06 4.64 22.18
CA ALA A 332 2.87 3.39 21.42
C ALA A 332 2.15 3.55 20.05
N PRO A 333 1.16 4.44 19.87
CA PRO A 333 0.58 4.68 18.55
C PRO A 333 1.58 5.21 17.51
N ALA A 334 2.59 5.97 17.94
CA ALA A 334 3.61 6.56 17.08
C ALA A 334 4.74 5.58 16.69
N GLU A 335 4.83 4.40 17.32
CA GLU A 335 5.80 3.35 16.94
C GLU A 335 5.72 2.98 15.46
N SER A 336 4.52 3.03 14.87
CA SER A 336 4.33 2.75 13.44
C SER A 336 5.08 3.73 12.54
N ILE A 337 5.21 4.99 12.97
CA ILE A 337 5.93 6.05 12.25
C ILE A 337 7.44 5.79 12.34
N VAL A 338 7.97 5.47 13.53
CA VAL A 338 9.39 5.12 13.70
C VAL A 338 9.75 3.89 12.88
N ASN A 339 8.93 2.83 12.94
CA ASN A 339 9.15 1.60 12.18
C ASN A 339 9.04 1.80 10.65
N MET A 340 8.36 2.84 10.18
CA MET A 340 8.27 3.18 8.75
C MET A 340 9.59 3.80 8.25
N TYR A 341 10.28 4.53 9.09
CA TYR A 341 11.59 5.08 8.77
C TYR A 341 12.67 4.00 8.87
N SER A 342 12.99 3.57 10.07
CA SER A 342 13.87 2.44 10.41
C SER A 342 13.72 2.13 11.89
N PRO A 343 13.72 0.87 12.34
CA PRO A 343 13.82 0.56 13.76
C PRO A 343 15.15 1.06 14.34
N PRO A 344 15.20 1.46 15.62
CA PRO A 344 16.45 1.89 16.26
C PRO A 344 17.47 0.74 16.32
N SER A 345 18.76 1.09 16.23
CA SER A 345 19.84 0.17 16.51
C SER A 345 19.93 -0.08 18.01
N HIS A 346 20.77 -1.04 18.43
CA HIS A 346 20.92 -1.36 19.87
C HIS A 346 21.50 -0.19 20.67
N ASP A 347 22.36 0.60 20.06
CA ASP A 347 23.02 1.76 20.69
C ASP A 347 22.19 3.04 20.62
N ASP A 348 21.17 3.08 19.77
CA ASP A 348 20.29 4.23 19.63
C ASP A 348 19.35 4.38 20.83
N ILE A 349 18.89 5.62 21.03
CA ILE A 349 17.78 5.91 21.92
C ILE A 349 16.47 5.66 21.18
N ASP A 350 15.44 5.15 21.88
CA ASP A 350 14.10 5.10 21.32
C ASP A 350 13.54 6.52 21.09
N PRO A 351 13.41 6.96 19.83
CA PRO A 351 12.90 8.30 19.52
C PRO A 351 11.38 8.41 19.71
N THR A 352 10.67 7.30 19.89
CA THR A 352 9.19 7.24 19.85
C THR A 352 8.51 8.20 20.82
N PRO A 353 8.92 8.36 22.09
CA PRO A 353 8.24 9.27 23.00
C PRO A 353 8.33 10.74 22.59
N LEU A 354 9.52 11.17 22.14
CA LEU A 354 9.77 12.53 21.65
C LEU A 354 9.05 12.78 20.33
N LEU A 355 9.17 11.83 19.39
CA LEU A 355 8.45 11.88 18.13
C LEU A 355 6.94 12.00 18.36
N ALA A 356 6.35 11.21 19.26
CA ALA A 356 4.92 11.23 19.53
C ALA A 356 4.46 12.63 19.97
N PHE A 357 5.18 13.24 20.92
CA PHE A 357 4.85 14.57 21.42
C PHE A 357 4.88 15.63 20.30
N PHE A 358 6.00 15.74 19.57
CA PHE A 358 6.13 16.74 18.52
C PHE A 358 5.26 16.44 17.30
N PHE A 359 5.02 15.16 17.01
CA PHE A 359 4.12 14.76 15.92
C PHE A 359 2.69 15.22 16.18
N TYR A 360 2.15 14.94 17.36
CA TYR A 360 0.79 15.38 17.71
C TYR A 360 0.70 16.90 17.75
N PHE A 361 1.70 17.56 18.30
CA PHE A 361 1.76 19.01 18.41
C PHE A 361 1.77 19.71 17.05
N PHE A 362 2.69 19.32 16.16
CA PHE A 362 2.82 19.92 14.83
C PHE A 362 1.66 19.57 13.91
N PHE A 363 1.16 18.33 13.96
CA PHE A 363 -0.02 17.94 13.22
C PHE A 363 -1.21 18.83 13.59
N GLY A 364 -1.44 19.03 14.88
CA GLY A 364 -2.52 19.89 15.35
C GLY A 364 -2.38 21.34 14.90
N MET A 365 -1.15 21.89 14.94
CA MET A 365 -0.87 23.24 14.49
C MET A 365 -1.06 23.42 12.98
N MET A 366 -0.68 22.42 12.16
CA MET A 366 -0.88 22.45 10.70
C MET A 366 -2.34 22.29 10.31
N PHE A 367 -3.08 21.42 11.00
CA PHE A 367 -4.48 21.15 10.69
C PHE A 367 -5.47 22.15 11.31
N SER A 368 -5.12 22.77 12.40
CA SER A 368 -5.54 24.02 13.05
C SER A 368 -7.04 24.39 13.00
N ASP A 369 -7.98 23.43 13.05
CA ASP A 369 -9.41 23.68 13.06
C ASP A 369 -10.12 22.86 14.13
N ALA A 370 -10.83 23.54 15.05
CA ALA A 370 -11.48 22.88 16.20
C ALA A 370 -12.63 21.95 15.78
N GLY A 371 -13.37 22.30 14.72
CA GLY A 371 -14.45 21.46 14.21
C GLY A 371 -13.93 20.14 13.62
N TYR A 372 -12.85 20.22 12.85
CA TYR A 372 -12.20 19.04 12.30
C TYR A 372 -11.54 18.19 13.38
N GLY A 373 -10.87 18.82 14.36
CA GLY A 373 -10.30 18.14 15.51
C GLY A 373 -11.34 17.36 16.30
N LEU A 374 -12.48 17.97 16.63
CA LEU A 374 -13.60 17.33 17.33
C LEU A 374 -14.16 16.15 16.54
N LEU A 375 -14.36 16.32 15.23
CA LEU A 375 -14.86 15.28 14.35
C LEU A 375 -13.90 14.08 14.30
N MET A 376 -12.58 14.33 14.27
CA MET A 376 -11.56 13.27 14.34
C MET A 376 -11.60 12.53 15.68
N VAL A 377 -11.68 13.23 16.82
CA VAL A 377 -11.72 12.60 18.15
C VAL A 377 -12.96 11.73 18.29
N ILE A 378 -14.14 12.27 17.94
CA ILE A 378 -15.41 11.53 18.04
C ILE A 378 -15.42 10.35 17.04
N GLY A 379 -15.04 10.60 15.78
CA GLY A 379 -15.04 9.58 14.73
C GLY A 379 -14.11 8.40 15.03
N THR A 380 -12.86 8.69 15.45
CA THR A 380 -11.90 7.63 15.81
C THR A 380 -12.29 6.92 17.11
N GLY A 381 -12.81 7.65 18.12
CA GLY A 381 -13.31 7.07 19.36
C GLY A 381 -14.49 6.12 19.14
N LEU A 382 -15.45 6.55 18.31
CA LEU A 382 -16.59 5.73 17.90
C LEU A 382 -16.15 4.50 17.09
N ALA A 383 -15.21 4.67 16.17
CA ALA A 383 -14.65 3.58 15.39
C ALA A 383 -13.98 2.52 16.27
N ILE A 384 -13.19 2.91 17.27
CA ILE A 384 -12.56 1.99 18.22
C ILE A 384 -13.61 1.23 19.05
N LYS A 385 -14.69 1.90 19.47
CA LYS A 385 -15.73 1.30 20.30
C LYS A 385 -16.64 0.35 19.53
N LEU A 386 -17.06 0.73 18.32
CA LEU A 386 -18.03 -0.03 17.51
C LEU A 386 -17.38 -1.22 16.78
N PHE A 387 -16.20 -1.00 16.16
CA PHE A 387 -15.60 -1.99 15.27
C PHE A 387 -14.58 -2.91 15.94
N LYS A 388 -14.18 -2.64 17.19
CA LYS A 388 -13.18 -3.43 17.94
C LYS A 388 -11.98 -3.85 17.08
N PRO A 389 -11.26 -2.88 16.47
CA PRO A 389 -10.22 -3.17 15.50
C PRO A 389 -9.04 -3.94 16.11
N ASP A 390 -8.27 -4.63 15.26
CA ASP A 390 -7.00 -5.28 15.63
C ASP A 390 -6.01 -4.27 16.24
N LYS A 391 -5.04 -4.76 17.04
CA LYS A 391 -4.05 -3.94 17.75
C LYS A 391 -3.37 -2.91 16.83
N LYS A 392 -3.00 -3.29 15.60
CA LYS A 392 -2.36 -2.39 14.63
C LYS A 392 -3.30 -1.24 14.22
N MET A 393 -4.52 -1.56 13.79
CA MET A 393 -5.53 -0.56 13.41
C MET A 393 -5.96 0.30 14.59
N ARG A 394 -6.11 -0.31 15.77
CA ARG A 394 -6.42 0.41 17.00
C ARG A 394 -5.35 1.45 17.34
N ASN A 395 -4.06 1.13 17.18
CA ASN A 395 -2.98 2.08 17.40
C ASN A 395 -3.02 3.22 16.37
N THR A 396 -3.29 2.93 15.10
CA THR A 396 -3.46 3.96 14.07
C THR A 396 -4.63 4.90 14.38
N LEU A 397 -5.79 4.35 14.79
CA LEU A 397 -6.93 5.16 15.20
C LEU A 397 -6.64 6.01 16.44
N LYS A 398 -5.88 5.48 17.41
CA LYS A 398 -5.42 6.26 18.58
C LYS A 398 -4.44 7.37 18.20
N LEU A 399 -3.55 7.12 17.23
CA LEU A 399 -2.67 8.17 16.71
C LEU A 399 -3.50 9.36 16.21
N PHE A 400 -4.47 9.10 15.33
CA PHE A 400 -5.35 10.15 14.84
C PHE A 400 -6.25 10.76 15.92
N GLN A 401 -6.61 9.99 16.95
CA GLN A 401 -7.34 10.52 18.10
C GLN A 401 -6.52 11.56 18.85
N TYR A 402 -5.24 11.29 19.16
CA TYR A 402 -4.34 12.25 19.79
C TYR A 402 -4.04 13.45 18.90
N CYS A 403 -3.85 13.23 17.59
CA CYS A 403 -3.76 14.30 16.60
C CYS A 403 -5.02 15.19 16.63
N GLY A 404 -6.22 14.58 16.68
CA GLY A 404 -7.48 15.30 16.75
C GLY A 404 -7.62 16.17 18.01
N VAL A 405 -7.17 15.67 19.17
CA VAL A 405 -7.13 16.46 20.42
C VAL A 405 -6.24 17.69 20.27
N SER A 406 -5.05 17.52 19.69
CA SER A 406 -4.12 18.63 19.43
C SER A 406 -4.71 19.63 18.43
N THR A 407 -5.33 19.12 17.34
CA THR A 407 -6.02 19.96 16.34
C THR A 407 -7.15 20.78 16.97
N PHE A 408 -7.94 20.17 17.84
CA PHE A 408 -9.00 20.87 18.56
C PHE A 408 -8.43 22.03 19.41
N PHE A 409 -7.35 21.76 20.16
CA PHE A 409 -6.68 22.77 20.97
C PHE A 409 -6.17 23.94 20.11
N TRP A 410 -5.43 23.65 19.03
CA TRP A 410 -4.92 24.69 18.13
C TRP A 410 -6.03 25.43 17.39
N GLY A 411 -7.10 24.71 17.00
CA GLY A 411 -8.28 25.33 16.41
C GLY A 411 -8.98 26.34 17.33
N LEU A 412 -8.99 26.10 18.63
CA LEU A 412 -9.46 27.09 19.62
C LEU A 412 -8.52 28.29 19.72
N VAL A 413 -7.20 28.09 19.69
CA VAL A 413 -6.21 29.18 19.72
C VAL A 413 -6.38 30.08 18.48
N PHE A 414 -6.65 29.49 17.31
CA PHE A 414 -6.85 30.23 16.06
C PHE A 414 -8.30 30.67 15.82
N ALA A 415 -9.22 30.39 16.73
CA ALA A 415 -10.66 30.64 16.60
C ALA A 415 -11.27 30.13 15.29
N SER A 416 -10.81 28.96 14.84
CA SER A 416 -11.30 28.29 13.64
C SER A 416 -12.21 27.12 14.03
N PHE A 417 -13.43 27.10 13.51
CA PHE A 417 -14.41 26.03 13.69
C PHE A 417 -15.11 25.79 12.35
N PHE A 418 -14.70 24.79 11.61
CA PHE A 418 -14.98 24.66 10.17
C PHE A 418 -14.63 25.96 9.44
N GLY A 419 -13.42 26.50 9.67
CA GLY A 419 -13.04 27.84 9.28
C GLY A 419 -13.81 28.90 10.07
N ASP A 420 -14.58 29.72 9.37
CA ASP A 420 -15.46 30.76 9.92
C ASP A 420 -16.96 30.39 9.86
N ALA A 421 -17.30 29.08 9.75
CA ALA A 421 -18.66 28.60 9.54
C ALA A 421 -19.69 29.18 10.56
N PRO A 422 -19.43 29.26 11.88
CA PRO A 422 -20.38 29.83 12.82
C PRO A 422 -20.75 31.28 12.51
N ALA A 423 -19.77 32.13 12.18
CA ALA A 423 -20.01 33.49 11.83
C ALA A 423 -20.72 33.62 10.48
N THR A 424 -20.24 32.90 9.46
CA THR A 424 -20.81 32.93 8.11
C THR A 424 -22.24 32.43 8.08
N LEU A 425 -22.57 31.35 8.76
CA LEU A 425 -23.94 30.82 8.83
C LEU A 425 -24.85 31.75 9.64
N TYR A 426 -24.39 32.31 10.76
CA TYR A 426 -25.17 33.27 11.53
C TYR A 426 -25.49 34.50 10.71
N ASN A 427 -24.51 35.11 10.03
CA ASN A 427 -24.67 36.25 9.17
C ASN A 427 -25.60 35.96 7.99
N TYR A 428 -25.50 34.77 7.39
CA TYR A 428 -26.39 34.33 6.29
C TYR A 428 -27.86 34.28 6.73
N PHE A 429 -28.19 33.74 7.91
CA PHE A 429 -29.58 33.62 8.35
C PHE A 429 -30.14 34.92 8.97
N THR A 430 -29.36 35.65 9.74
CA THR A 430 -29.83 36.85 10.45
C THR A 430 -29.63 38.17 9.69
N GLY A 431 -28.69 38.21 8.73
CA GLY A 431 -28.29 39.45 8.05
C GLY A 431 -27.40 40.34 8.92
N ALA A 432 -26.92 39.86 10.07
CA ALA A 432 -25.95 40.57 10.91
C ALA A 432 -24.53 40.49 10.29
N ASP A 433 -23.59 41.27 10.78
CA ASP A 433 -22.18 41.24 10.40
C ASP A 433 -21.33 40.94 11.65
N ILE A 434 -21.39 39.69 12.09
CA ILE A 434 -20.65 39.22 13.26
C ILE A 434 -19.37 38.51 12.79
N THR A 435 -18.25 38.80 13.46
CA THR A 435 -16.96 38.17 13.21
C THR A 435 -16.68 37.05 14.21
N MET A 436 -15.76 36.11 13.89
CA MET A 436 -15.36 35.02 14.80
C MET A 436 -14.82 35.55 16.13
N LYS A 437 -14.16 36.72 16.17
CA LYS A 437 -13.69 37.36 17.41
C LYS A 437 -14.80 37.75 18.38
N GLN A 438 -16.01 38.01 17.88
CA GLN A 438 -17.18 38.32 18.72
C GLN A 438 -17.83 37.04 19.30
N ILE A 439 -17.67 35.91 18.60
CA ILE A 439 -18.16 34.62 19.06
C ILE A 439 -17.18 34.02 20.09
N PHE A 440 -15.89 34.20 19.87
CA PHE A 440 -14.83 33.70 20.76
C PHE A 440 -14.12 34.87 21.47
N PRO A 441 -14.51 35.23 22.70
CA PRO A 441 -14.06 36.45 23.39
C PRO A 441 -12.66 36.39 24.00
N TRP A 442 -11.92 35.28 23.84
CA TRP A 442 -10.54 35.18 24.31
C TRP A 442 -9.51 35.67 23.26
N PRO A 443 -8.26 35.98 23.68
CA PRO A 443 -7.22 36.43 22.75
C PRO A 443 -6.88 35.31 21.75
N THR A 444 -7.30 35.50 20.51
CA THR A 444 -7.07 34.59 19.38
C THR A 444 -6.05 35.17 18.42
N ILE A 445 -5.26 34.29 17.84
CA ILE A 445 -4.32 34.64 16.78
C ILE A 445 -5.02 34.36 15.44
N ASP A 446 -5.15 35.39 14.61
CA ASP A 446 -5.75 35.24 13.29
C ASP A 446 -4.64 34.88 12.28
N PRO A 447 -4.61 33.65 11.73
CA PRO A 447 -3.54 33.23 10.83
C PRO A 447 -3.37 34.11 9.59
N GLN A 448 -4.44 34.77 9.13
CA GLN A 448 -4.39 35.62 7.95
C GLN A 448 -3.87 37.03 8.26
N LYS A 449 -4.24 37.58 9.41
CA LYS A 449 -3.82 38.94 9.80
C LYS A 449 -2.46 38.96 10.47
N ASP A 450 -2.18 37.94 11.29
CA ASP A 450 -1.00 37.84 12.12
C ASP A 450 0.03 36.84 11.57
N ALA A 451 0.11 36.68 10.23
CA ALA A 451 0.94 35.68 9.57
C ALA A 451 2.44 35.80 9.94
N LEU A 452 2.95 37.04 10.10
CA LEU A 452 4.34 37.27 10.51
C LEU A 452 4.59 36.75 11.93
N MET A 453 3.67 36.98 12.87
CA MET A 453 3.77 36.50 14.24
C MET A 453 3.75 34.97 14.28
N LEU A 454 2.86 34.35 13.52
CA LEU A 454 2.80 32.89 13.41
C LEU A 454 4.03 32.28 12.77
N MET A 455 4.66 32.97 11.81
CA MET A 455 5.94 32.54 11.23
C MET A 455 7.04 32.54 12.28
N ILE A 456 7.14 33.57 13.11
CA ILE A 456 8.12 33.64 14.20
C ILE A 456 7.86 32.53 15.21
N ILE A 457 6.61 32.29 15.59
CA ILE A 457 6.21 31.19 16.50
C ILE A 457 6.59 29.83 15.91
N SER A 458 6.33 29.61 14.62
CA SER A 458 6.67 28.37 13.91
C SER A 458 8.19 28.10 13.91
N ILE A 459 8.99 29.15 13.64
CA ILE A 459 10.45 29.06 13.67
C ILE A 459 10.94 28.81 15.11
N ALA A 460 10.33 29.44 16.12
CA ALA A 460 10.68 29.21 17.53
C ALA A 460 10.40 27.75 17.95
N PHE A 461 9.25 27.18 17.58
CA PHE A 461 8.99 25.76 17.81
C PHE A 461 9.94 24.86 17.04
N GLY A 462 10.30 25.22 15.80
CA GLY A 462 11.32 24.54 15.02
C GLY A 462 12.69 24.52 15.70
N LEU A 463 13.09 25.66 16.24
CA LEU A 463 14.34 25.75 17.01
C LEU A 463 14.34 24.82 18.23
N VAL A 464 13.25 24.84 19.01
CA VAL A 464 13.11 23.93 20.16
C VAL A 464 13.20 22.47 19.70
N HIS A 465 12.54 22.10 18.61
CA HIS A 465 12.55 20.75 18.07
C HIS A 465 13.95 20.29 17.65
N ILE A 466 14.71 21.14 16.93
CA ILE A 466 16.09 20.87 16.53
C ILE A 466 16.99 20.76 17.77
N LEU A 467 16.84 21.67 18.74
CA LEU A 467 17.63 21.62 19.98
C LEU A 467 17.38 20.35 20.78
N VAL A 468 16.14 19.87 20.84
CA VAL A 468 15.80 18.57 21.48
C VAL A 468 16.47 17.42 20.72
N GLY A 469 16.43 17.41 19.38
CA GLY A 469 17.14 16.40 18.57
C GLY A 469 18.64 16.39 18.82
N MET A 470 19.26 17.58 18.83
CA MET A 470 20.69 17.71 19.17
C MET A 470 20.99 17.31 20.64
N GLY A 471 20.06 17.59 21.56
CA GLY A 471 20.17 17.15 22.96
C GLY A 471 20.16 15.63 23.09
N CYS A 472 19.38 14.92 22.26
CA CYS A 472 19.45 13.46 22.17
C CYS A 472 20.83 13.00 21.70
N LYS A 473 21.40 13.63 20.66
CA LYS A 473 22.76 13.31 20.20
C LYS A 473 23.79 13.53 21.29
N PHE A 474 23.72 14.67 21.96
CA PHE A 474 24.59 14.99 23.08
C PHE A 474 24.52 13.91 24.18
N TYR A 475 23.32 13.45 24.54
CA TYR A 475 23.12 12.37 25.51
C TYR A 475 23.72 11.03 25.01
N VAL A 476 23.53 10.66 23.73
CA VAL A 476 24.12 9.44 23.14
C VAL A 476 25.65 9.49 23.24
N CYS A 477 26.29 10.60 22.83
CA CYS A 477 27.72 10.76 22.91
C CYS A 477 28.26 10.65 24.37
N LEU A 478 27.52 11.21 25.34
CA LEU A 478 27.87 11.06 26.76
C LEU A 478 27.78 9.61 27.23
N ARG A 479 26.73 8.87 26.81
CA ARG A 479 26.54 7.45 27.12
C ARG A 479 27.67 6.59 26.56
N GLN A 480 28.12 6.91 25.35
CA GLN A 480 29.25 6.24 24.67
C GLN A 480 30.62 6.71 25.19
N LYS A 481 30.68 7.64 26.17
CA LYS A 481 31.88 8.23 26.75
C LYS A 481 32.72 9.02 25.73
N ASP A 482 32.14 9.44 24.62
CA ASP A 482 32.77 10.36 23.67
C ASP A 482 32.49 11.82 24.10
N TYR A 483 33.26 12.29 25.08
CA TYR A 483 33.14 13.66 25.57
C TYR A 483 33.54 14.69 24.52
N GLY A 484 34.47 14.33 23.61
CA GLY A 484 34.90 15.20 22.53
C GLY A 484 33.80 15.48 21.54
N GLY A 485 33.09 14.45 21.08
CA GLY A 485 31.91 14.55 20.22
C GLY A 485 30.75 15.27 20.91
N ALA A 486 30.51 14.98 22.19
CA ALA A 486 29.45 15.64 22.95
C ALA A 486 29.64 17.16 23.01
N PHE A 487 30.77 17.64 23.55
CA PHE A 487 30.95 19.07 23.80
C PHE A 487 31.34 19.86 22.56
N PHE A 488 32.28 19.36 21.75
CA PHE A 488 32.83 20.12 20.63
C PHE A 488 32.01 19.98 19.34
N ASP A 489 31.46 18.78 19.06
CA ASP A 489 30.75 18.56 17.80
C ASP A 489 29.24 18.85 17.95
N THR A 490 28.65 18.68 19.14
CA THR A 490 27.22 18.92 19.37
C THR A 490 26.96 20.13 20.25
N GLY A 491 27.65 20.24 21.40
CA GLY A 491 27.38 21.28 22.40
C GLY A 491 27.63 22.69 21.90
N LEU A 492 28.72 22.92 21.15
CA LEU A 492 29.02 24.24 20.56
C LEU A 492 27.97 24.66 19.52
N TRP A 493 27.47 23.73 18.71
CA TRP A 493 26.39 24.01 17.75
C TRP A 493 25.08 24.36 18.45
N MET A 494 24.72 23.62 19.52
CA MET A 494 23.53 23.95 20.34
C MET A 494 23.64 25.35 20.91
N LEU A 495 24.80 25.69 21.50
CA LEU A 495 25.02 27.00 22.10
C LEU A 495 24.99 28.10 21.05
N MET A 496 25.53 27.86 19.86
CA MET A 496 25.50 28.80 18.75
C MET A 496 24.06 29.07 18.27
N LEU A 497 23.22 28.04 18.12
CA LEU A 497 21.82 28.21 17.76
C LEU A 497 21.04 28.98 18.82
N ILE A 498 21.31 28.72 20.12
CA ILE A 498 20.75 29.50 21.22
C ILE A 498 21.24 30.97 21.14
N GLY A 499 22.53 31.21 20.83
CA GLY A 499 23.08 32.55 20.62
C GLY A 499 22.33 33.31 19.50
N PHE A 500 22.06 32.67 18.37
CA PHE A 500 21.25 33.27 17.31
C PHE A 500 19.81 33.54 17.71
N ALA A 501 19.19 32.65 18.50
CA ALA A 501 17.85 32.88 19.02
C ALA A 501 17.79 34.09 19.96
N VAL A 502 18.79 34.24 20.85
CA VAL A 502 18.89 35.38 21.74
C VAL A 502 19.16 36.68 20.97
N LEU A 503 19.98 36.63 19.92
CA LEU A 503 20.20 37.75 19.02
C LEU A 503 18.92 38.18 18.31
N ALA A 504 18.17 37.22 17.76
CA ALA A 504 16.89 37.49 17.10
C ALA A 504 15.87 38.08 18.09
N ALA A 505 15.74 37.51 19.29
CA ALA A 505 14.89 38.04 20.36
C ALA A 505 15.32 39.46 20.76
N GLY A 506 16.63 39.74 20.79
CA GLY A 506 17.17 41.07 21.08
C GLY A 506 16.70 42.16 20.14
N MET A 507 16.45 41.83 18.86
CA MET A 507 15.87 42.79 17.89
C MET A 507 14.47 43.26 18.31
N ALA A 508 13.72 42.45 19.07
CA ALA A 508 12.37 42.79 19.55
C ALA A 508 12.39 43.38 20.96
N PHE A 509 13.32 42.92 21.85
CA PHE A 509 13.28 43.22 23.30
C PHE A 509 14.36 44.18 23.79
N GLY A 510 15.40 44.52 22.98
CA GLY A 510 16.38 45.53 23.33
C GLY A 510 17.84 45.19 23.00
N GLN A 511 18.66 46.24 22.91
CA GLN A 511 20.07 46.17 22.45
C GLN A 511 20.98 45.29 23.33
N THR A 512 20.69 45.19 24.63
CA THR A 512 21.49 44.38 25.56
C THR A 512 21.48 42.90 25.16
N LEU A 513 20.32 42.36 24.76
CA LEU A 513 20.16 40.98 24.29
C LEU A 513 20.90 40.73 22.96
N ILE A 514 20.96 41.74 22.07
CA ILE A 514 21.74 41.67 20.83
C ILE A 514 23.22 41.46 21.12
N TYR A 515 23.80 42.25 22.06
CA TYR A 515 25.21 42.11 22.42
C TYR A 515 25.52 40.76 23.08
N ILE A 516 24.62 40.27 23.94
CA ILE A 516 24.80 38.96 24.58
C ILE A 516 24.72 37.84 23.52
N GLY A 517 23.70 37.86 22.64
CA GLY A 517 23.55 36.87 21.58
C GLY A 517 24.71 36.86 20.59
N ALA A 518 25.18 38.07 20.18
CA ALA A 518 26.34 38.19 19.31
C ALA A 518 27.60 37.67 19.97
N GLY A 519 27.83 37.98 21.27
CA GLY A 519 28.96 37.48 22.04
C GLY A 519 28.99 35.95 22.10
N ILE A 520 27.86 35.33 22.39
CA ILE A 520 27.73 33.85 22.41
C ILE A 520 28.01 33.27 21.01
N ALA A 521 27.43 33.85 19.96
CA ALA A 521 27.61 33.35 18.59
C ALA A 521 29.10 33.45 18.14
N ILE A 522 29.78 34.57 18.42
CA ILE A 522 31.20 34.77 18.09
C ILE A 522 32.07 33.78 18.88
N PHE A 523 31.82 33.62 20.18
CA PHE A 523 32.56 32.66 21.02
C PHE A 523 32.42 31.24 20.47
N CYS A 524 31.21 30.81 20.13
CA CYS A 524 30.95 29.49 19.54
C CYS A 524 31.57 29.33 18.15
N ALA A 525 31.53 30.35 17.30
CA ALA A 525 32.16 30.32 15.98
C ALA A 525 33.69 30.13 16.09
N ILE A 526 34.36 30.85 17.00
CA ILE A 526 35.79 30.67 17.26
C ILE A 526 36.05 29.25 17.81
N GLY A 527 35.23 28.79 18.75
CA GLY A 527 35.31 27.43 19.30
C GLY A 527 35.19 26.35 18.21
N LEU A 528 34.23 26.46 17.30
CA LEU A 528 34.03 25.53 16.18
C LEU A 528 35.25 25.53 15.23
N VAL A 529 35.77 26.69 14.86
CA VAL A 529 36.95 26.78 13.99
C VAL A 529 38.15 26.08 14.60
N LEU A 530 38.34 26.19 15.92
CA LEU A 530 39.47 25.59 16.63
C LEU A 530 39.32 24.08 16.86
N THR A 531 38.10 23.61 17.08
CA THR A 531 37.84 22.23 17.52
C THR A 531 37.46 21.27 16.39
N GLN A 532 36.73 21.71 15.38
CA GLN A 532 36.27 20.87 14.27
C GLN A 532 37.40 20.38 13.35
N GLY A 533 38.53 21.10 13.33
CA GLY A 533 39.72 20.70 12.59
C GLY A 533 40.65 19.72 13.33
N ARG A 534 40.30 19.24 14.53
CA ARG A 534 41.19 18.42 15.41
C ARG A 534 41.72 17.14 14.74
N ASN A 535 40.95 16.53 13.85
CA ASN A 535 41.33 15.28 13.17
C ASN A 535 42.21 15.49 11.92
N LYS A 536 42.49 16.73 11.52
CA LYS A 536 43.35 17.08 10.35
C LYS A 536 44.73 17.57 10.79
N LYS A 537 45.76 17.37 9.97
CA LYS A 537 47.15 17.80 10.27
C LYS A 537 47.48 19.16 9.65
N GLY A 538 48.23 19.97 10.36
CA GLY A 538 48.79 21.24 9.87
C GLY A 538 47.73 22.31 9.52
N PHE A 539 47.91 23.03 8.44
CA PHE A 539 47.03 24.10 7.95
C PHE A 539 45.60 23.63 7.62
N GLY A 540 45.46 22.32 7.38
CA GLY A 540 44.16 21.69 7.17
C GLY A 540 43.23 21.76 8.40
N LYS A 541 43.73 22.03 9.61
CA LYS A 541 42.90 22.24 10.81
C LYS A 541 42.06 23.51 10.69
N VAL A 542 42.68 24.60 10.27
CA VAL A 542 42.00 25.91 10.13
C VAL A 542 40.99 25.87 8.96
N ILE A 543 41.40 25.32 7.82
CA ILE A 543 40.53 25.20 6.66
C ILE A 543 39.34 24.28 6.97
N GLY A 544 39.57 23.17 7.69
CA GLY A 544 38.50 22.26 8.12
C GLY A 544 37.51 22.91 9.10
N GLY A 545 38.00 23.73 10.02
CA GLY A 545 37.19 24.52 10.93
C GLY A 545 36.37 25.62 10.23
N LEU A 546 36.98 26.31 9.27
CA LEU A 546 36.26 27.30 8.46
C LEU A 546 35.20 26.65 7.58
N ALA A 547 35.49 25.49 6.99
CA ALA A 547 34.54 24.73 6.21
C ALA A 547 33.34 24.26 7.05
N SER A 548 33.54 23.92 8.32
CA SER A 548 32.43 23.51 9.20
C SER A 548 31.46 24.66 9.49
N LEU A 549 31.91 25.94 9.45
CA LEU A 549 30.99 27.07 9.58
C LEU A 549 29.97 27.12 8.44
N TYR A 550 30.26 26.51 7.28
CA TYR A 550 29.28 26.40 6.18
C TYR A 550 28.06 25.55 6.58
N ASP A 551 28.21 24.63 7.53
CA ASP A 551 27.10 23.80 8.03
C ASP A 551 25.98 24.62 8.69
N ILE A 552 26.27 25.89 9.04
CA ILE A 552 25.26 26.85 9.52
C ILE A 552 24.14 27.05 8.51
N THR A 553 24.47 27.01 7.20
CA THR A 553 23.47 27.12 6.13
C THR A 553 22.47 25.98 6.17
N GLY A 554 22.94 24.77 6.55
CA GLY A 554 22.06 23.59 6.77
C GLY A 554 21.09 23.82 7.93
N TYR A 555 21.58 24.33 9.09
CA TYR A 555 20.71 24.63 10.23
C TYR A 555 19.72 25.75 9.95
N ILE A 556 20.12 26.79 9.20
CA ILE A 556 19.20 27.86 8.77
C ILE A 556 18.13 27.28 7.82
N SER A 557 18.52 26.44 6.86
CA SER A 557 17.59 25.76 5.96
C SER A 557 16.59 24.90 6.73
N ASP A 558 17.07 24.14 7.73
CA ASP A 558 16.22 23.34 8.60
C ASP A 558 15.19 24.20 9.35
N LEU A 559 15.65 25.34 9.92
CA LEU A 559 14.75 26.29 10.60
C LEU A 559 13.71 26.89 9.66
N LEU A 560 14.11 27.28 8.44
CA LEU A 560 13.18 27.82 7.44
C LEU A 560 12.14 26.76 7.01
N SER A 561 12.47 25.46 7.06
CA SER A 561 11.54 24.37 6.77
C SER A 561 10.30 24.37 7.67
N TYR A 562 10.39 24.97 8.89
CA TYR A 562 9.24 25.10 9.80
C TYR A 562 8.23 26.18 9.37
N SER A 563 8.54 27.03 8.40
CA SER A 563 7.54 27.91 7.78
C SER A 563 6.36 27.15 7.20
N ARG A 564 6.53 25.85 6.95
CA ARG A 564 5.47 24.93 6.50
C ARG A 564 4.34 24.76 7.52
N LEU A 565 4.64 24.91 8.83
CA LEU A 565 3.62 24.89 9.88
C LEU A 565 2.60 26.03 9.66
N LEU A 566 3.11 27.22 9.38
CA LEU A 566 2.27 28.36 9.02
C LEU A 566 1.53 28.12 7.71
N ALA A 567 2.25 27.73 6.64
CA ALA A 567 1.68 27.61 5.31
C ALA A 567 0.48 26.66 5.27
N LEU A 568 0.58 25.50 5.93
CA LEU A 568 -0.49 24.51 5.97
C LEU A 568 -1.65 24.95 6.88
N GLY A 569 -1.35 25.54 8.05
CA GLY A 569 -2.38 26.06 8.94
C GLY A 569 -3.20 27.17 8.26
N LEU A 570 -2.51 28.08 7.55
CA LEU A 570 -3.18 29.11 6.76
C LEU A 570 -4.05 28.51 5.64
N THR A 571 -3.50 27.56 4.89
CA THR A 571 -4.22 26.90 3.78
C THR A 571 -5.50 26.22 4.27
N THR A 572 -5.45 25.49 5.39
CA THR A 572 -6.62 24.83 5.98
C THR A 572 -7.73 25.80 6.30
N GLY A 573 -7.38 26.93 6.94
CA GLY A 573 -8.36 27.97 7.30
C GLY A 573 -8.93 28.70 6.08
N VAL A 574 -8.08 29.11 5.14
CA VAL A 574 -8.50 29.81 3.92
C VAL A 574 -9.43 28.94 3.06
N MET A 575 -9.07 27.67 2.85
CA MET A 575 -9.90 26.73 2.09
C MET A 575 -11.26 26.50 2.75
N ALA A 576 -11.30 26.40 4.07
CA ALA A 576 -12.56 26.28 4.81
C ALA A 576 -13.46 27.52 4.61
N GLN A 577 -12.89 28.73 4.69
CA GLN A 577 -13.62 29.98 4.45
C GLN A 577 -14.15 30.08 3.01
N VAL A 578 -13.35 29.67 2.01
CA VAL A 578 -13.79 29.65 0.61
C VAL A 578 -14.99 28.72 0.44
N PHE A 579 -14.97 27.51 1.03
CA PHE A 579 -16.13 26.62 0.98
C PHE A 579 -17.35 27.18 1.71
N ASN A 580 -17.18 27.88 2.83
CA ASN A 580 -18.25 28.56 3.54
C ASN A 580 -18.87 29.66 2.67
N MET A 581 -18.04 30.50 2.06
CA MET A 581 -18.48 31.56 1.15
C MET A 581 -19.23 30.98 -0.06
N LEU A 582 -18.70 29.95 -0.71
CA LEU A 582 -19.35 29.27 -1.82
C LEU A 582 -20.71 28.70 -1.43
N SER A 583 -20.81 28.09 -0.23
CA SER A 583 -22.06 27.51 0.25
C SER A 583 -23.17 28.54 0.44
N THR A 584 -22.83 29.78 0.80
CA THR A 584 -23.79 30.87 1.06
C THR A 584 -24.17 31.70 -0.18
N MET A 585 -23.53 31.48 -1.34
CA MET A 585 -23.80 32.25 -2.57
C MET A 585 -25.18 31.97 -3.20
N PHE A 586 -25.82 30.86 -2.88
CA PHE A 586 -27.05 30.42 -3.58
C PHE A 586 -28.35 31.05 -3.07
N GLY A 587 -28.28 32.03 -2.18
CA GLY A 587 -29.42 32.78 -1.67
C GLY A 587 -30.31 32.01 -0.70
N LYS A 588 -31.28 32.70 -0.09
CA LYS A 588 -32.12 32.15 1.02
C LYS A 588 -33.36 31.36 0.53
N SER A 589 -33.41 30.98 -0.77
CA SER A 589 -34.45 30.09 -1.28
C SER A 589 -34.34 28.69 -0.68
N TRP A 590 -35.44 27.93 -0.58
CA TRP A 590 -35.40 26.53 -0.12
C TRP A 590 -34.44 25.67 -0.90
N PHE A 591 -34.35 25.89 -2.23
CA PHE A 591 -33.36 25.23 -3.09
C PHE A 591 -31.92 25.69 -2.76
N GLY A 592 -31.73 26.99 -2.45
CA GLY A 592 -30.44 27.52 -2.02
C GLY A 592 -29.96 26.91 -0.71
N ILE A 593 -30.86 26.63 0.25
CA ILE A 593 -30.50 25.95 1.54
C ILE A 593 -30.08 24.50 1.30
N ILE A 594 -30.75 23.78 0.41
CA ILE A 594 -30.33 22.39 0.07
C ILE A 594 -28.93 22.42 -0.56
N LEU A 595 -28.68 23.35 -1.47
CA LEU A 595 -27.39 23.48 -2.14
C LEU A 595 -26.28 23.90 -1.16
N LEU A 596 -26.60 24.82 -0.21
CA LEU A 596 -25.72 25.21 0.89
C LEU A 596 -25.27 23.96 1.68
N ILE A 597 -26.19 23.09 2.09
CA ILE A 597 -25.86 21.88 2.86
C ILE A 597 -24.97 20.94 2.04
N ILE A 598 -25.29 20.73 0.76
CA ILE A 598 -24.52 19.84 -0.11
C ILE A 598 -23.10 20.37 -0.30
N VAL A 599 -22.95 21.65 -0.66
CA VAL A 599 -21.63 22.27 -0.89
C VAL A 599 -20.82 22.32 0.40
N PHE A 600 -21.45 22.62 1.53
CA PHE A 600 -20.82 22.61 2.84
C PHE A 600 -20.26 21.22 3.19
N ILE A 601 -21.09 20.18 3.11
CA ILE A 601 -20.65 18.82 3.45
C ILE A 601 -19.54 18.33 2.52
N ILE A 602 -19.71 18.48 1.20
CA ILE A 602 -18.72 18.03 0.22
C ILE A 602 -17.43 18.83 0.34
N GLY A 603 -17.53 20.18 0.44
CA GLY A 603 -16.37 21.06 0.56
C GLY A 603 -15.54 20.75 1.81
N HIS A 604 -16.19 20.64 2.98
CA HIS A 604 -15.48 20.31 4.20
C HIS A 604 -14.95 18.87 4.22
N ALA A 605 -15.63 17.90 3.61
CA ALA A 605 -15.12 16.53 3.49
C ALA A 605 -13.84 16.48 2.66
N ILE A 606 -13.80 17.20 1.53
CA ILE A 606 -12.60 17.35 0.70
C ILE A 606 -11.48 18.06 1.49
N ASN A 607 -11.81 19.16 2.16
CA ASN A 607 -10.84 19.94 2.94
C ASN A 607 -10.21 19.09 4.06
N ILE A 608 -11.01 18.33 4.82
CA ILE A 608 -10.53 17.40 5.83
C ILE A 608 -9.57 16.37 5.22
N GLY A 609 -9.97 15.73 4.11
CA GLY A 609 -9.16 14.70 3.46
C GLY A 609 -7.79 15.21 3.00
N LEU A 610 -7.79 16.33 2.28
CA LEU A 610 -6.56 16.92 1.73
C LEU A 610 -5.62 17.45 2.83
N ASN A 611 -6.17 18.19 3.79
CA ASN A 611 -5.34 18.81 4.82
C ASN A 611 -4.90 17.82 5.90
N ALA A 612 -5.70 16.80 6.23
CA ALA A 612 -5.27 15.74 7.14
C ALA A 612 -4.10 14.93 6.55
N LEU A 613 -4.19 14.59 5.24
CA LEU A 613 -3.09 13.93 4.54
C LEU A 613 -1.85 14.83 4.45
N GLY A 614 -2.03 16.10 4.08
CA GLY A 614 -0.95 17.09 4.03
C GLY A 614 -0.27 17.27 5.38
N SER A 615 -1.04 17.48 6.45
CA SER A 615 -0.51 17.61 7.82
C SER A 615 0.24 16.35 8.27
N TYR A 616 -0.26 15.16 7.95
CA TYR A 616 0.42 13.89 8.27
C TYR A 616 1.77 13.77 7.57
N VAL A 617 1.81 13.97 6.24
CA VAL A 617 3.04 13.82 5.46
C VAL A 617 4.09 14.87 5.84
N HIS A 618 3.67 16.12 5.99
CA HIS A 618 4.59 17.20 6.31
C HIS A 618 5.10 17.16 7.74
N THR A 619 4.28 16.72 8.70
CA THR A 619 4.74 16.45 10.07
C THR A 619 5.74 15.31 10.10
N MET A 620 5.50 14.21 9.37
CA MET A 620 6.49 13.12 9.24
C MET A 620 7.83 13.62 8.69
N ARG A 621 7.79 14.47 7.66
CA ARG A 621 9.01 15.03 7.07
C ARG A 621 9.81 15.85 8.09
N LEU A 622 9.16 16.72 8.88
CA LEU A 622 9.81 17.47 9.94
C LEU A 622 10.49 16.56 10.98
N GLN A 623 9.87 15.41 11.28
CA GLN A 623 10.49 14.43 12.19
C GLN A 623 11.70 13.73 11.55
N TYR A 624 11.55 13.25 10.31
CA TYR A 624 12.57 12.40 9.69
C TYR A 624 13.80 13.19 9.20
N VAL A 625 13.58 14.36 8.61
CA VAL A 625 14.67 15.13 8.00
C VAL A 625 15.32 16.04 9.03
N GLU A 626 14.51 16.85 9.72
CA GLU A 626 15.01 17.92 10.57
C GLU A 626 15.43 17.42 11.96
N MET A 627 14.73 16.40 12.54
CA MET A 627 15.04 15.88 13.87
C MET A 627 15.90 14.62 13.82
N PHE A 628 15.46 13.55 13.15
CA PHE A 628 16.18 12.27 13.12
C PHE A 628 17.54 12.40 12.45
N GLY A 629 17.66 13.21 11.39
CA GLY A 629 18.93 13.52 10.76
C GLY A 629 20.01 14.07 11.70
N LYS A 630 19.64 14.51 12.93
CA LYS A 630 20.59 15.03 13.91
C LYS A 630 21.18 13.96 14.84
N PHE A 631 20.44 12.89 15.17
CA PHE A 631 20.90 11.93 16.19
C PHE A 631 20.62 10.47 15.89
N TYR A 632 19.72 10.17 14.95
CA TYR A 632 19.19 8.83 14.77
C TYR A 632 19.86 8.14 13.58
N GLU A 633 20.53 7.03 13.81
CA GLU A 633 21.19 6.25 12.76
C GLU A 633 20.27 5.15 12.22
N GLY A 634 19.51 4.49 13.09
CA GLY A 634 18.60 3.41 12.72
C GLY A 634 19.34 2.13 12.30
N GLY A 635 18.72 1.34 11.45
CA GLY A 635 19.31 0.08 10.92
C GLY A 635 19.05 -1.15 11.78
N GLY A 636 18.35 -1.03 12.90
CA GLY A 636 17.96 -2.15 13.74
C GLY A 636 16.94 -3.08 13.06
N LYS A 637 16.86 -4.32 13.53
CA LYS A 637 15.89 -5.31 13.08
C LYS A 637 14.70 -5.34 14.04
N GLN A 638 13.49 -5.20 13.52
CA GLN A 638 12.29 -5.30 14.35
C GLN A 638 12.11 -6.72 14.88
N PHE A 639 11.80 -6.86 16.18
CA PHE A 639 11.43 -8.12 16.78
C PHE A 639 10.12 -8.65 16.17
N LYS A 640 10.20 -9.80 15.50
CA LYS A 640 9.08 -10.50 14.88
C LYS A 640 8.88 -11.85 15.56
N PRO A 641 8.07 -11.93 16.61
CA PRO A 641 7.84 -13.19 17.31
C PRO A 641 7.20 -14.22 16.40
N PHE A 642 7.52 -15.51 16.63
CA PHE A 642 6.84 -16.63 16.01
C PHE A 642 5.41 -16.71 16.55
N LYS A 643 4.47 -16.19 15.76
CA LYS A 643 3.07 -15.99 16.09
C LYS A 643 2.17 -16.53 15.00
N LEU A 644 0.93 -16.80 15.34
CA LEU A 644 -0.10 -17.15 14.35
C LEU A 644 -0.29 -16.02 13.34
N ASN A 645 0.05 -16.30 12.08
CA ASN A 645 -0.06 -15.35 10.98
C ASN A 645 -1.35 -15.64 10.20
N SER A 646 -2.46 -15.10 10.65
CA SER A 646 -3.77 -15.22 10.03
C SER A 646 -4.25 -13.89 9.47
N LYS A 647 -5.01 -13.92 8.37
CA LYS A 647 -5.54 -12.73 7.70
C LYS A 647 -7.00 -12.45 8.09
N TYR A 648 -7.79 -13.50 8.24
CA TYR A 648 -9.25 -13.42 8.44
C TYR A 648 -9.70 -13.85 9.83
N ILE A 649 -8.98 -14.77 10.45
CA ILE A 649 -9.33 -15.36 11.75
C ILE A 649 -8.34 -14.92 12.84
N LYS A 650 -8.82 -14.85 14.08
CA LYS A 650 -8.02 -14.65 15.28
C LYS A 650 -8.42 -15.69 16.30
N ILE A 651 -7.48 -16.53 16.70
CA ILE A 651 -7.71 -17.55 17.71
C ILE A 651 -7.82 -16.86 19.07
N GLN A 652 -8.88 -17.14 19.83
CA GLN A 652 -9.02 -16.62 21.18
C GLN A 652 -7.91 -17.21 22.07
N GLU A 653 -7.17 -16.33 22.75
CA GLU A 653 -6.26 -16.73 23.82
C GLU A 653 -7.12 -17.29 24.95
N ASP A 654 -6.87 -18.54 25.33
CA ASP A 654 -7.55 -19.18 26.44
C ASP A 654 -7.27 -18.38 27.73
N LYS A 655 -8.24 -17.63 28.21
CA LYS A 655 -8.14 -16.79 29.41
C LYS A 655 -8.02 -17.63 30.71
N SER A 656 -8.08 -18.94 30.60
CA SER A 656 -8.00 -19.88 31.71
C SER A 656 -6.60 -20.44 31.98
N LYS A 657 -5.57 -19.98 31.25
CA LYS A 657 -4.18 -20.45 31.41
C LYS A 657 -3.24 -19.39 31.96
#